data_2aa87e75234f38e5ce0a08b7a187c548
#
_entry.id   2aa87e75234f38e5ce0a08b7a187c548
#
_cell.length_a   1.000
_cell.length_b   1.000
_cell.length_c   1.000
_cell.angle_alpha   90.00
_cell.angle_beta   90.00
_cell.angle_gamma   90.00
#
_symmetry.space_group_name_H-M   'P 1'
#
loop_
_entity.id
_entity.type
_entity.pdbx_description
1 polymer ?
#
loop_
_entity_poly.entity_id
_entity_poly.type
_entity_poly.pdbx_seq_one_letter_code
_entity_poly.pdbx_strand_id
1 'polypeptide(L)'
;MANRKETFLIDGMTCASCALTIEKAVNKLDHVDSAVVNLATEKMTVTFDDTTLSPNVIEECVSESGYEASLFKEETSKSQSERHQLAIEKMWHRFWMSAVATIPLLYISMGPMINLWLPSFLMPDKGSLNYGMIQLLLTLPVMYFGRIFYQNGFKALFKRHPNMDSLVAIATTAAFIYSLYGLYEILQGDIHYAHQLYFESVAVILTLITLGKYFEILSKGRTSASIEKLLTLSAKEARVIKDGEDYMVPLDKVKIGETILVKPGEKIPLDGHVVAGESSIDESMLTGESIPVEKKVGSKVYGASINGQGSLTIFVEKEAGGSLLSQIINLVEAAQTSKAPIANLADKVSGVFVPFVIVIAILSGLSWYLILGQSFAFSLKIMIAVLVIACPCALGLATPTAIMVASGKAAENGILFKGGEVLEKAHHIDTIVFDKTGTLTKGKPEVVAIKTYGGDKEEFLGQVASVEKLSNHPLSQTIVNKAKEKELPLREVMAFKNILGYGLSATINGKTMLVGNANLMTKNDVNLDLAKADIEIAQEEAQTVVYVSENGVLSGLITLTDQLKTDSQETVKQLQRLGFNLVLLTGDNKASADAIAQKLGITTVVSEVLPDQKANVILELKEKGGQIAMVGDGINDAPALASSDVGISMSSGTDIAIESADIVLMKPELTDLLKAMTISKQTIQIIKENLFWAFFYNVLAIPVAMGVLHLFGGPLLNPMLAGLAMAFSSVSVVLNALRLKVLK
;
A
#
# COMPACT_ATOMS: atom_id res chain seq x y z
N MET A 1 -5.28 -9.02 -27.98
CA MET A 1 -3.90 -8.64 -27.62
C MET A 1 -3.68 -9.16 -26.20
N ALA A 2 -2.72 -10.05 -26.01
CA ALA A 2 -2.43 -10.59 -24.67
C ALA A 2 -1.45 -9.63 -23.99
N ASN A 3 -1.99 -8.63 -23.26
CA ASN A 3 -1.16 -7.75 -22.46
C ASN A 3 -0.61 -8.53 -21.27
N ARG A 4 0.69 -8.75 -21.26
CA ARG A 4 1.42 -9.39 -20.18
C ARG A 4 1.99 -8.32 -19.24
N LYS A 5 1.83 -8.53 -17.96
CA LYS A 5 2.40 -7.68 -16.92
C LYS A 5 3.56 -8.41 -16.25
N GLU A 6 4.77 -7.86 -16.37
CA GLU A 6 5.98 -8.43 -15.80
C GLU A 6 6.69 -7.43 -14.90
N THR A 7 7.39 -7.95 -13.89
CA THR A 7 8.19 -7.14 -12.96
C THR A 7 9.67 -7.43 -13.16
N PHE A 8 10.47 -6.38 -13.23
CA PHE A 8 11.93 -6.44 -13.36
C PHE A 8 12.57 -5.83 -12.11
N LEU A 9 13.67 -6.41 -11.65
CA LEU A 9 14.58 -5.78 -10.69
C LEU A 9 15.52 -4.85 -11.44
N ILE A 10 15.72 -3.64 -10.90
CA ILE A 10 16.59 -2.63 -11.51
C ILE A 10 17.74 -2.30 -10.55
N ASP A 11 18.95 -2.59 -10.96
CA ASP A 11 20.15 -2.24 -10.22
C ASP A 11 20.77 -0.91 -10.70
N GLY A 12 21.38 -0.17 -9.77
CA GLY A 12 22.11 1.08 -10.07
C GLY A 12 21.29 2.36 -9.97
N MET A 13 20.01 2.29 -9.57
CA MET A 13 19.21 3.50 -9.32
C MET A 13 19.61 4.15 -7.99
N THR A 14 19.86 5.45 -8.03
CA THR A 14 20.27 6.22 -6.85
C THR A 14 19.32 7.36 -6.50
N CYS A 15 18.43 7.76 -7.42
CA CYS A 15 17.51 8.89 -7.22
C CYS A 15 16.28 8.82 -8.14
N ALA A 16 15.28 9.66 -7.85
CA ALA A 16 14.05 9.77 -8.62
C ALA A 16 14.27 10.08 -10.11
N SER A 17 15.28 10.87 -10.44
CA SER A 17 15.65 11.16 -11.84
C SER A 17 16.09 9.90 -12.60
N CYS A 18 16.74 8.94 -11.92
CA CYS A 18 17.12 7.65 -12.51
C CYS A 18 15.89 6.86 -12.90
N ALA A 19 14.91 6.73 -11.98
CA ALA A 19 13.65 6.04 -12.22
C ALA A 19 12.89 6.64 -13.42
N LEU A 20 12.79 7.99 -13.46
CA LEU A 20 12.12 8.69 -14.58
C LEU A 20 12.82 8.46 -15.93
N THR A 21 14.16 8.35 -15.93
CA THR A 21 14.93 8.09 -17.16
C THR A 21 14.61 6.71 -17.71
N ILE A 22 14.57 5.69 -16.84
CA ILE A 22 14.22 4.31 -17.22
C ILE A 22 12.78 4.24 -17.72
N GLU A 23 11.83 4.84 -16.97
CA GLU A 23 10.42 4.88 -17.39
C GLU A 23 10.25 5.49 -18.76
N LYS A 24 10.90 6.63 -19.04
CA LYS A 24 10.83 7.30 -20.35
C LYS A 24 11.46 6.46 -21.47
N ALA A 25 12.52 5.72 -21.19
CA ALA A 25 13.17 4.87 -22.17
C ALA A 25 12.29 3.69 -22.54
N VAL A 26 11.78 2.97 -21.54
CA VAL A 26 10.95 1.77 -21.75
C VAL A 26 9.57 2.12 -22.32
N ASN A 27 8.93 3.21 -21.86
CA ASN A 27 7.64 3.68 -22.42
C ASN A 27 7.75 4.20 -23.87
N LYS A 28 8.95 4.35 -24.43
CA LYS A 28 9.16 4.70 -25.86
C LYS A 28 9.28 3.48 -26.76
N LEU A 29 9.41 2.29 -26.19
CA LEU A 29 9.44 1.06 -26.98
C LEU A 29 8.06 0.80 -27.58
N ASP A 30 8.03 0.41 -28.86
CA ASP A 30 6.80 -0.02 -29.50
C ASP A 30 6.23 -1.24 -28.77
N HIS A 31 4.91 -1.32 -28.63
CA HIS A 31 4.18 -2.40 -27.95
C HIS A 31 4.35 -2.46 -26.42
N VAL A 32 4.83 -1.39 -25.78
CA VAL A 32 4.75 -1.19 -24.33
C VAL A 32 3.59 -0.26 -24.02
N ASP A 33 2.61 -0.72 -23.25
CA ASP A 33 1.48 0.09 -22.81
C ASP A 33 1.84 1.00 -21.65
N SER A 34 2.59 0.45 -20.69
CA SER A 34 3.05 1.22 -19.54
C SER A 34 4.27 0.58 -18.87
N ALA A 35 5.21 1.43 -18.44
CA ALA A 35 6.32 1.05 -17.58
C ALA A 35 6.36 2.01 -16.40
N VAL A 36 6.37 1.46 -15.18
CA VAL A 36 6.41 2.19 -13.92
C VAL A 36 7.57 1.69 -13.08
N VAL A 37 8.47 2.59 -12.67
CA VAL A 37 9.64 2.27 -11.86
C VAL A 37 9.46 2.78 -10.44
N ASN A 38 9.61 1.93 -9.46
CA ASN A 38 9.60 2.31 -8.04
C ASN A 38 11.03 2.31 -7.47
N LEU A 39 11.52 3.49 -7.13
CA LEU A 39 12.85 3.66 -6.57
C LEU A 39 13.04 3.00 -5.20
N ALA A 40 11.99 2.90 -4.38
CA ALA A 40 12.10 2.38 -3.02
C ALA A 40 12.22 0.86 -3.00
N THR A 41 11.54 0.18 -3.92
CA THR A 41 11.56 -1.28 -4.06
C THR A 41 12.58 -1.77 -5.10
N GLU A 42 13.17 -0.83 -5.87
CA GLU A 42 14.08 -1.13 -6.99
C GLU A 42 13.45 -2.04 -8.05
N LYS A 43 12.11 -1.99 -8.16
CA LYS A 43 11.33 -2.78 -9.13
C LYS A 43 10.76 -1.89 -10.23
N MET A 44 10.71 -2.42 -11.46
CA MET A 44 9.99 -1.85 -12.59
C MET A 44 8.89 -2.81 -13.01
N THR A 45 7.67 -2.33 -13.12
CA THR A 45 6.54 -3.10 -13.66
C THR A 45 6.25 -2.61 -15.08
N VAL A 46 6.23 -3.53 -16.03
CA VAL A 46 5.98 -3.24 -17.45
C VAL A 46 4.78 -4.04 -17.93
N THR A 47 3.85 -3.36 -18.58
CA THR A 47 2.73 -3.98 -19.30
C THR A 47 3.02 -3.88 -20.79
N PHE A 48 3.09 -5.00 -21.49
CA PHE A 48 3.48 -5.06 -22.91
C PHE A 48 2.82 -6.25 -23.61
N ASP A 49 2.78 -6.20 -24.94
CA ASP A 49 2.30 -7.30 -25.78
C ASP A 49 3.41 -8.35 -25.96
N ASP A 50 3.25 -9.50 -25.30
CA ASP A 50 4.25 -10.58 -25.26
C ASP A 50 4.36 -11.37 -26.59
N THR A 51 3.44 -11.13 -27.52
CA THR A 51 3.51 -11.74 -28.86
C THR A 51 4.53 -11.02 -29.76
N THR A 52 4.84 -9.74 -29.44
CA THR A 52 5.68 -8.89 -30.28
C THR A 52 6.96 -8.44 -29.59
N LEU A 53 6.96 -8.32 -28.26
CA LEU A 53 8.09 -7.84 -27.47
C LEU A 53 8.55 -8.91 -26.45
N SER A 54 9.83 -9.23 -26.43
CA SER A 54 10.39 -10.15 -25.45
C SER A 54 10.95 -9.41 -24.21
N PRO A 55 10.96 -10.01 -23.01
CA PRO A 55 11.56 -9.41 -21.81
C PRO A 55 13.02 -8.99 -22.01
N ASN A 56 13.79 -9.68 -22.80
CA ASN A 56 15.20 -9.38 -23.08
C ASN A 56 15.38 -8.00 -23.75
N VAL A 57 14.45 -7.59 -24.62
CA VAL A 57 14.50 -6.25 -25.28
C VAL A 57 14.28 -5.15 -24.24
N ILE A 58 13.44 -5.39 -23.25
CA ILE A 58 13.22 -4.46 -22.13
C ILE A 58 14.50 -4.35 -21.28
N GLU A 59 15.14 -5.48 -20.97
CA GLU A 59 16.41 -5.51 -20.22
C GLU A 59 17.53 -4.77 -20.99
N GLU A 60 17.61 -4.95 -22.30
CA GLU A 60 18.58 -4.26 -23.18
C GLU A 60 18.33 -2.75 -23.21
N CYS A 61 17.08 -2.29 -23.34
CA CYS A 61 16.70 -0.88 -23.32
C CYS A 61 17.10 -0.21 -21.98
N VAL A 62 16.91 -0.91 -20.87
CA VAL A 62 17.34 -0.43 -19.54
C VAL A 62 18.86 -0.36 -19.46
N SER A 63 19.57 -1.35 -20.01
CA SER A 63 21.03 -1.38 -20.06
C SER A 63 21.59 -0.23 -20.93
N GLU A 64 20.97 0.07 -22.06
CA GLU A 64 21.31 1.24 -22.88
C GLU A 64 21.08 2.55 -22.12
N SER A 65 20.08 2.62 -21.25
CA SER A 65 19.84 3.75 -20.38
C SER A 65 20.87 3.89 -19.26
N GLY A 66 21.69 2.85 -19.04
CA GLY A 66 22.83 2.88 -18.13
C GLY A 66 22.59 2.17 -16.80
N TYR A 67 21.53 1.42 -16.69
CA TYR A 67 21.15 0.64 -15.52
C TYR A 67 21.10 -0.86 -15.88
N GLU A 68 20.97 -1.73 -14.90
CA GLU A 68 20.84 -3.17 -15.14
C GLU A 68 19.43 -3.61 -14.76
N ALA A 69 18.76 -4.36 -15.64
CA ALA A 69 17.46 -4.95 -15.39
C ALA A 69 17.55 -6.47 -15.44
N SER A 70 16.79 -7.14 -14.58
CA SER A 70 16.61 -8.59 -14.61
C SER A 70 15.19 -8.96 -14.26
N LEU A 71 14.61 -9.95 -14.95
CA LEU A 71 13.26 -10.42 -14.71
C LEU A 71 13.13 -10.94 -13.26
N PHE A 72 12.12 -10.43 -12.54
CA PHE A 72 11.86 -10.84 -11.15
C PHE A 72 11.20 -12.22 -11.14
N LYS A 73 11.84 -13.21 -10.49
CA LYS A 73 11.27 -14.53 -10.23
C LYS A 73 10.99 -14.70 -8.74
N GLU A 74 9.83 -15.24 -8.39
CA GLU A 74 9.37 -15.38 -6.99
C GLU A 74 10.30 -16.16 -6.06
N GLU A 75 11.09 -17.09 -6.59
CA GLU A 75 12.11 -17.83 -5.83
C GLU A 75 13.20 -16.92 -5.21
N THR A 76 13.25 -15.65 -5.61
CA THR A 76 14.26 -14.68 -5.18
C THR A 76 13.87 -13.85 -3.95
N SER A 77 12.71 -14.06 -3.32
CA SER A 77 12.28 -13.25 -2.15
C SER A 77 13.21 -13.38 -0.93
N LYS A 78 13.73 -14.57 -0.63
CA LYS A 78 14.77 -14.76 0.40
C LYS A 78 16.07 -14.02 0.06
N SER A 79 16.37 -13.89 -1.23
CA SER A 79 17.55 -13.17 -1.70
C SER A 79 17.42 -11.65 -1.57
N GLN A 80 16.21 -11.09 -1.44
CA GLN A 80 16.01 -9.65 -1.35
C GLN A 80 16.36 -9.10 0.04
N SER A 81 15.97 -9.77 1.12
CA SER A 81 16.38 -9.41 2.49
C SER A 81 17.89 -9.55 2.67
N GLU A 82 18.49 -10.63 2.18
CA GLU A 82 19.93 -10.85 2.20
C GLU A 82 20.69 -9.80 1.38
N ARG A 83 20.22 -9.47 0.17
CA ARG A 83 20.81 -8.40 -0.66
C ARG A 83 20.74 -7.05 0.04
N HIS A 84 19.62 -6.76 0.69
CA HIS A 84 19.44 -5.52 1.44
C HIS A 84 20.39 -5.44 2.63
N GLN A 85 20.54 -6.51 3.40
CA GLN A 85 21.51 -6.58 4.49
C GLN A 85 22.96 -6.41 3.97
N LEU A 86 23.31 -7.09 2.89
CA LEU A 86 24.60 -6.93 2.23
C LEU A 86 24.85 -5.50 1.73
N ALA A 87 23.83 -4.83 1.24
CA ALA A 87 23.92 -3.43 0.82
C ALA A 87 24.18 -2.49 2.01
N ILE A 88 23.49 -2.73 3.16
CA ILE A 88 23.73 -2.00 4.41
C ILE A 88 25.16 -2.20 4.88
N GLU A 89 25.65 -3.43 4.95
CA GLU A 89 27.02 -3.75 5.38
C GLU A 89 28.06 -3.16 4.45
N LYS A 90 27.88 -3.26 3.14
CA LYS A 90 28.80 -2.65 2.14
C LYS A 90 28.86 -1.13 2.29
N MET A 91 27.70 -0.47 2.50
CA MET A 91 27.67 0.99 2.63
C MET A 91 28.26 1.45 3.97
N TRP A 92 28.02 0.70 5.05
CA TRP A 92 28.63 0.92 6.36
C TRP A 92 30.15 0.78 6.31
N HIS A 93 30.66 -0.26 5.65
CA HIS A 93 32.10 -0.46 5.45
C HIS A 93 32.72 0.69 4.65
N ARG A 94 32.09 1.13 3.56
CA ARG A 94 32.54 2.29 2.77
C ARG A 94 32.59 3.56 3.60
N PHE A 95 31.56 3.81 4.41
CA PHE A 95 31.53 4.96 5.29
C PHE A 95 32.69 4.95 6.28
N TRP A 96 32.91 3.85 6.99
CA TRP A 96 33.99 3.75 7.97
C TRP A 96 35.38 3.87 7.34
N MET A 97 35.61 3.24 6.20
CA MET A 97 36.90 3.37 5.49
C MET A 97 37.13 4.80 5.01
N SER A 98 36.07 5.50 4.57
CA SER A 98 36.17 6.93 4.24
C SER A 98 36.38 7.78 5.49
N ALA A 99 35.67 7.52 6.59
CA ALA A 99 35.78 8.29 7.83
C ALA A 99 37.16 8.17 8.49
N VAL A 100 37.79 6.98 8.47
CA VAL A 100 39.14 6.74 8.99
C VAL A 100 40.17 7.60 8.27
N ALA A 101 40.02 7.89 6.99
CA ALA A 101 40.92 8.80 6.25
C ALA A 101 40.51 10.28 6.41
N THR A 102 39.19 10.55 6.48
CA THR A 102 38.66 11.93 6.56
C THR A 102 38.92 12.59 7.92
N ILE A 103 38.81 11.83 9.04
CA ILE A 103 39.04 12.39 10.38
C ILE A 103 40.46 12.93 10.56
N PRO A 104 41.54 12.17 10.23
CA PRO A 104 42.90 12.71 10.26
C PRO A 104 43.10 13.89 9.29
N LEU A 105 42.49 13.83 8.10
CA LEU A 105 42.55 14.91 7.13
C LEU A 105 41.94 16.20 7.68
N LEU A 106 40.76 16.11 8.32
CA LEU A 106 40.15 17.27 9.01
C LEU A 106 41.02 17.81 10.13
N TYR A 107 41.64 16.93 10.92
CA TYR A 107 42.54 17.35 11.98
C TYR A 107 43.72 18.15 11.41
N ILE A 108 44.31 17.71 10.31
CA ILE A 108 45.44 18.40 9.66
C ILE A 108 44.98 19.71 9.02
N SER A 109 43.86 19.72 8.30
CA SER A 109 43.37 20.89 7.56
C SER A 109 42.83 21.99 8.50
N MET A 110 42.00 21.63 9.48
CA MET A 110 41.32 22.58 10.37
C MET A 110 42.07 22.82 11.71
N GLY A 111 42.96 21.93 12.10
CA GLY A 111 43.70 22.02 13.34
C GLY A 111 44.39 23.35 13.55
N PRO A 112 45.13 23.91 12.57
CA PRO A 112 45.74 25.22 12.68
C PRO A 112 44.75 26.35 12.96
N MET A 113 43.53 26.28 12.41
CA MET A 113 42.51 27.32 12.59
C MET A 113 41.93 27.38 14.01
N ILE A 114 41.97 26.28 14.74
CA ILE A 114 41.47 26.14 16.13
C ILE A 114 42.61 25.93 17.14
N ASN A 115 43.83 26.27 16.75
CA ASN A 115 45.07 26.16 17.58
C ASN A 115 45.33 24.76 18.12
N LEU A 116 44.98 23.70 17.41
CA LEU A 116 45.39 22.33 17.76
C LEU A 116 46.88 22.14 17.43
N TRP A 117 47.57 21.35 18.27
CA TRP A 117 48.94 21.02 18.06
C TRP A 117 49.16 20.21 16.77
N LEU A 118 50.00 20.76 15.87
CA LEU A 118 50.49 20.06 14.69
C LEU A 118 52.04 20.13 14.65
N PRO A 119 52.70 19.06 14.22
CA PRO A 119 54.14 19.11 13.96
C PRO A 119 54.49 20.20 12.95
N SER A 120 55.59 20.88 13.12
CA SER A 120 55.97 22.02 12.27
C SER A 120 56.13 21.69 10.79
N PHE A 121 56.43 20.44 10.46
CA PHE A 121 56.51 19.98 9.06
C PHE A 121 55.15 19.75 8.40
N LEU A 122 54.05 19.80 9.17
CA LEU A 122 52.66 19.73 8.71
C LEU A 122 51.94 21.07 8.82
N MET A 123 52.62 22.15 9.17
CA MET A 123 52.02 23.47 9.19
C MET A 123 51.99 24.07 7.78
N PRO A 124 50.90 24.74 7.36
CA PRO A 124 50.77 25.32 6.03
C PRO A 124 51.90 26.33 5.71
N ASP A 125 52.37 27.07 6.71
CA ASP A 125 53.39 28.10 6.54
C ASP A 125 54.87 27.60 6.60
N LYS A 126 55.10 26.44 7.24
CA LYS A 126 56.45 25.90 7.46
C LYS A 126 56.74 24.63 6.66
N GLY A 127 55.73 23.87 6.34
CA GLY A 127 55.83 22.60 5.63
C GLY A 127 54.74 22.47 4.58
N SER A 128 54.47 23.51 3.80
CA SER A 128 53.40 23.64 2.84
C SER A 128 53.30 22.47 1.87
N LEU A 129 54.43 21.97 1.36
CA LEU A 129 54.44 20.82 0.46
C LEU A 129 53.99 19.52 1.18
N ASN A 130 54.56 19.25 2.37
CA ASN A 130 54.17 18.06 3.14
C ASN A 130 52.70 18.12 3.57
N TYR A 131 52.24 19.32 3.96
CA TYR A 131 50.86 19.59 4.28
C TYR A 131 49.91 19.23 3.14
N GLY A 132 50.19 19.69 1.90
CA GLY A 132 49.40 19.40 0.74
C GLY A 132 49.48 17.91 0.29
N MET A 133 50.70 17.32 0.32
CA MET A 133 50.92 15.93 -0.04
C MET A 133 50.19 14.93 0.86
N ILE A 134 50.19 15.18 2.18
CA ILE A 134 49.47 14.31 3.12
C ILE A 134 47.94 14.45 2.95
N GLN A 135 47.45 15.65 2.69
CA GLN A 135 46.02 15.84 2.36
C GLN A 135 45.63 15.09 1.09
N LEU A 136 46.45 15.16 0.03
CA LEU A 136 46.26 14.39 -1.18
C LEU A 136 46.24 12.90 -0.86
N LEU A 137 47.23 12.39 -0.14
CA LEU A 137 47.33 10.95 0.18
C LEU A 137 46.12 10.43 0.97
N LEU A 138 45.59 11.23 1.90
CA LEU A 138 44.39 10.87 2.67
C LEU A 138 43.09 10.99 1.87
N THR A 139 43.07 11.88 0.86
CA THR A 139 41.88 12.05 0.00
C THR A 139 41.70 10.92 -1.01
N LEU A 140 42.76 10.36 -1.54
CA LEU A 140 42.73 9.28 -2.55
C LEU A 140 41.93 8.04 -2.08
N PRO A 141 42.13 7.48 -0.87
CA PRO A 141 41.31 6.41 -0.34
C PRO A 141 39.82 6.77 -0.29
N VAL A 142 39.46 7.99 0.13
CA VAL A 142 38.09 8.45 0.21
C VAL A 142 37.43 8.49 -1.18
N MET A 143 38.15 8.98 -2.19
CA MET A 143 37.70 8.97 -3.58
C MET A 143 37.54 7.52 -4.11
N TYR A 144 38.42 6.61 -3.74
CA TYR A 144 38.33 5.21 -4.12
C TYR A 144 37.07 4.54 -3.54
N PHE A 145 36.78 4.73 -2.25
CA PHE A 145 35.56 4.21 -1.63
C PHE A 145 34.31 4.91 -2.14
N GLY A 146 34.40 6.18 -2.52
CA GLY A 146 33.37 7.00 -3.13
C GLY A 146 33.24 6.86 -4.67
N ARG A 147 34.00 5.95 -5.31
CA ARG A 147 34.06 5.84 -6.79
C ARG A 147 32.72 5.66 -7.47
N ILE A 148 31.71 5.11 -6.78
CA ILE A 148 30.38 4.89 -7.33
C ILE A 148 29.71 6.22 -7.71
N PHE A 149 29.94 7.31 -6.94
CA PHE A 149 29.41 8.63 -7.26
C PHE A 149 29.99 9.18 -8.57
N TYR A 150 31.27 8.94 -8.83
CA TYR A 150 31.92 9.35 -10.08
C TYR A 150 31.43 8.51 -11.27
N GLN A 151 31.37 7.19 -11.11
CA GLN A 151 30.94 6.27 -12.16
C GLN A 151 29.52 6.57 -12.60
N ASN A 152 28.57 6.63 -11.65
CA ASN A 152 27.18 6.90 -11.95
C ASN A 152 26.96 8.36 -12.39
N GLY A 153 27.62 9.30 -11.71
CA GLY A 153 27.46 10.74 -11.96
C GLY A 153 27.93 11.14 -13.35
N PHE A 154 29.13 10.76 -13.76
CA PHE A 154 29.63 11.09 -15.10
C PHE A 154 28.91 10.29 -16.20
N LYS A 155 28.57 9.01 -15.96
CA LYS A 155 27.77 8.24 -16.91
C LYS A 155 26.43 8.92 -17.21
N ALA A 156 25.72 9.38 -16.16
CA ALA A 156 24.45 10.11 -16.30
C ALA A 156 24.64 11.47 -17.00
N LEU A 157 25.71 12.20 -16.68
CA LEU A 157 26.03 13.48 -17.30
C LEU A 157 26.29 13.33 -18.81
N PHE A 158 27.11 12.37 -19.23
CA PHE A 158 27.39 12.11 -20.65
C PHE A 158 26.16 11.65 -21.44
N LYS A 159 25.24 10.93 -20.78
CA LYS A 159 23.96 10.55 -21.36
C LYS A 159 22.91 11.68 -21.37
N ARG A 160 23.24 12.89 -20.97
CA ARG A 160 22.38 14.08 -20.87
C ARG A 160 21.18 13.93 -19.90
N HIS A 161 21.32 13.07 -18.92
CA HIS A 161 20.36 12.89 -17.84
C HIS A 161 21.04 13.06 -16.48
N PRO A 162 21.58 14.26 -16.17
CA PRO A 162 22.32 14.49 -14.94
C PRO A 162 21.43 14.18 -13.70
N ASN A 163 22.02 13.50 -12.75
CA ASN A 163 21.39 13.08 -11.51
C ASN A 163 22.15 13.67 -10.29
N MET A 164 21.73 13.26 -9.09
CA MET A 164 22.36 13.66 -7.84
C MET A 164 23.87 13.35 -7.82
N ASP A 165 24.25 12.14 -8.28
CA ASP A 165 25.65 11.73 -8.31
C ASP A 165 26.48 12.59 -9.27
N SER A 166 25.85 13.16 -10.32
CA SER A 166 26.48 14.11 -11.24
C SER A 166 26.89 15.42 -10.53
N LEU A 167 26.03 15.95 -9.64
CA LEU A 167 26.35 17.15 -8.86
C LEU A 167 27.54 16.91 -7.95
N VAL A 168 27.56 15.79 -7.26
CA VAL A 168 28.66 15.37 -6.37
C VAL A 168 29.95 15.16 -7.17
N ALA A 169 29.88 14.44 -8.28
CA ALA A 169 31.03 14.16 -9.13
C ALA A 169 31.64 15.45 -9.68
N ILE A 170 30.84 16.38 -10.19
CA ILE A 170 31.32 17.67 -10.70
C ILE A 170 31.96 18.49 -9.57
N ALA A 171 31.27 18.64 -8.44
CA ALA A 171 31.72 19.45 -7.32
C ALA A 171 33.07 18.94 -6.73
N THR A 172 33.14 17.63 -6.45
CA THR A 172 34.36 17.03 -5.85
C THR A 172 35.50 16.91 -6.85
N THR A 173 35.24 16.68 -8.13
CA THR A 173 36.29 16.69 -9.18
C THR A 173 36.85 18.06 -9.37
N ALA A 174 36.03 19.12 -9.41
CA ALA A 174 36.49 20.49 -9.53
C ALA A 174 37.33 20.90 -8.33
N ALA A 175 36.94 20.58 -7.11
CA ALA A 175 37.68 20.80 -5.89
C ALA A 175 39.05 20.06 -5.87
N PHE A 176 39.04 18.81 -6.34
CA PHE A 176 40.24 17.96 -6.41
C PHE A 176 41.23 18.48 -7.45
N ILE A 177 40.79 18.82 -8.67
CA ILE A 177 41.65 19.36 -9.72
C ILE A 177 42.25 20.69 -9.30
N TYR A 178 41.45 21.57 -8.67
CA TYR A 178 41.97 22.85 -8.16
C TYR A 178 43.01 22.63 -7.06
N SER A 179 42.81 21.68 -6.16
CA SER A 179 43.77 21.36 -5.11
C SER A 179 45.06 20.76 -5.67
N LEU A 180 44.98 19.99 -6.76
CA LEU A 180 46.19 19.54 -7.48
C LEU A 180 46.94 20.71 -8.12
N TYR A 181 46.23 21.67 -8.70
CA TYR A 181 46.82 22.89 -9.22
C TYR A 181 47.47 23.70 -8.10
N GLY A 182 46.81 23.86 -6.97
CA GLY A 182 47.39 24.53 -5.80
C GLY A 182 48.66 23.82 -5.26
N LEU A 183 48.69 22.50 -5.27
CA LEU A 183 49.84 21.71 -4.92
C LEU A 183 51.02 21.93 -5.91
N TYR A 184 50.72 22.05 -7.20
CA TYR A 184 51.71 22.39 -8.22
C TYR A 184 52.31 23.81 -7.98
N GLU A 185 51.50 24.81 -7.64
CA GLU A 185 51.97 26.16 -7.33
C GLU A 185 52.84 26.19 -6.05
N ILE A 186 52.51 25.39 -5.05
CA ILE A 186 53.33 25.18 -3.85
C ILE A 186 54.71 24.62 -4.25
N LEU A 187 54.79 23.68 -5.19
CA LEU A 187 56.06 23.15 -5.71
C LEU A 187 56.88 24.22 -6.46
N GLN A 188 56.22 25.21 -7.04
CA GLN A 188 56.88 26.36 -7.69
C GLN A 188 57.32 27.42 -6.68
N GLY A 189 56.97 27.28 -5.41
CA GLY A 189 57.38 28.18 -4.32
C GLY A 189 56.30 29.14 -3.84
N ASP A 190 55.07 29.08 -4.38
CA ASP A 190 53.96 29.92 -3.91
C ASP A 190 53.21 29.22 -2.74
N ILE A 191 53.65 29.51 -1.52
CA ILE A 191 53.11 28.95 -0.30
C ILE A 191 51.70 29.43 0.03
N HIS A 192 51.19 30.52 -0.59
CA HIS A 192 49.84 31.03 -0.35
C HIS A 192 48.75 30.00 -0.74
N TYR A 193 49.00 29.13 -1.72
CA TYR A 193 48.07 28.10 -2.11
C TYR A 193 47.86 27.00 -1.06
N ALA A 194 48.79 26.88 -0.03
CA ALA A 194 48.55 25.93 1.06
C ALA A 194 47.29 26.21 1.87
N HIS A 195 46.87 27.49 1.95
CA HIS A 195 45.60 27.87 2.61
C HIS A 195 44.36 27.81 1.70
N GLN A 196 44.53 27.45 0.44
CA GLN A 196 43.47 27.42 -0.56
C GLN A 196 43.19 25.99 -1.12
N LEU A 197 43.74 24.98 -0.47
CA LEU A 197 43.48 23.59 -0.82
C LEU A 197 42.08 23.20 -0.37
N TYR A 198 41.38 22.31 -1.15
CA TYR A 198 40.05 21.81 -0.89
C TYR A 198 39.99 20.26 -0.78
N PHE A 199 41.14 19.61 -0.52
CA PHE A 199 41.18 18.16 -0.34
C PHE A 199 40.28 17.68 0.80
N GLU A 200 40.23 18.42 1.90
CA GLU A 200 39.33 18.13 3.03
C GLU A 200 37.85 18.26 2.62
N SER A 201 37.54 19.24 1.77
CA SER A 201 36.18 19.41 1.29
C SER A 201 35.71 18.20 0.43
N VAL A 202 36.58 17.70 -0.46
CA VAL A 202 36.33 16.48 -1.24
C VAL A 202 36.04 15.29 -0.31
N ALA A 203 36.89 15.06 0.66
CA ALA A 203 36.79 13.94 1.57
C ALA A 203 35.53 14.01 2.46
N VAL A 204 35.24 15.18 3.02
CA VAL A 204 34.09 15.41 3.89
C VAL A 204 32.77 15.25 3.11
N ILE A 205 32.67 15.84 1.92
CA ILE A 205 31.47 15.74 1.08
C ILE A 205 31.20 14.26 0.77
N LEU A 206 32.18 13.52 0.27
CA LEU A 206 32.01 12.09 -0.08
C LEU A 206 31.65 11.25 1.15
N THR A 207 32.28 11.50 2.30
CA THR A 207 32.01 10.75 3.53
C THR A 207 30.61 11.03 4.07
N LEU A 208 30.18 12.30 4.11
CA LEU A 208 28.85 12.68 4.59
C LEU A 208 27.73 12.21 3.65
N ILE A 209 27.95 12.25 2.33
CA ILE A 209 27.00 11.71 1.37
C ILE A 209 26.89 10.19 1.50
N THR A 210 28.01 9.50 1.72
CA THR A 210 28.01 8.05 1.97
C THR A 210 27.25 7.72 3.25
N LEU A 211 27.39 8.52 4.31
CA LEU A 211 26.60 8.39 5.54
C LEU A 211 25.10 8.62 5.28
N GLY A 212 24.77 9.66 4.52
CA GLY A 212 23.38 9.92 4.11
C GLY A 212 22.75 8.74 3.35
N LYS A 213 23.50 8.16 2.41
CA LYS A 213 23.09 6.95 1.67
C LYS A 213 22.96 5.72 2.57
N TYR A 214 23.83 5.55 3.54
CA TYR A 214 23.70 4.50 4.56
C TYR A 214 22.38 4.62 5.32
N PHE A 215 22.04 5.81 5.83
CA PHE A 215 20.77 6.04 6.52
C PHE A 215 19.56 5.85 5.60
N GLU A 216 19.66 6.22 4.33
CA GLU A 216 18.64 5.99 3.33
C GLU A 216 18.35 4.48 3.18
N ILE A 217 19.39 3.66 2.95
CA ILE A 217 19.25 2.20 2.79
C ILE A 217 18.72 1.57 4.08
N LEU A 218 19.26 1.93 5.23
CA LEU A 218 18.81 1.44 6.53
C LEU A 218 17.32 1.72 6.78
N SER A 219 16.85 2.89 6.38
CA SER A 219 15.46 3.31 6.56
C SER A 219 14.50 2.58 5.64
N LYS A 220 14.90 2.33 4.39
CA LYS A 220 14.14 1.50 3.45
C LYS A 220 13.92 0.08 4.01
N GLY A 221 14.93 -0.54 4.62
CA GLY A 221 14.83 -1.87 5.22
C GLY A 221 13.86 -1.93 6.40
N ARG A 222 13.87 -0.92 7.27
CA ARG A 222 12.97 -0.88 8.44
C ARG A 222 11.49 -0.72 8.07
N THR A 223 11.19 -0.18 6.92
CA THR A 223 9.81 -0.02 6.42
C THR A 223 9.26 -1.31 5.81
N SER A 224 10.10 -2.21 5.31
CA SER A 224 9.71 -3.54 4.81
C SER A 224 9.45 -4.59 5.92
N ALA A 225 9.77 -4.29 7.17
CA ALA A 225 9.64 -5.23 8.30
C ALA A 225 8.20 -5.74 8.52
N SER A 226 7.17 -5.00 8.10
CA SER A 226 5.77 -5.46 8.23
C SER A 226 5.46 -6.61 7.27
N ILE A 227 5.99 -6.59 6.04
CA ILE A 227 5.85 -7.72 5.10
C ILE A 227 6.66 -8.92 5.59
N GLU A 228 7.88 -8.69 6.09
CA GLU A 228 8.73 -9.76 6.61
C GLU A 228 8.04 -10.51 7.77
N LYS A 229 7.31 -9.80 8.63
CA LYS A 229 6.45 -10.41 9.65
C LYS A 229 5.36 -11.30 9.02
N LEU A 230 4.67 -10.84 7.98
CA LEU A 230 3.65 -11.64 7.29
C LEU A 230 4.27 -12.89 6.65
N LEU A 231 5.42 -12.77 6.00
CA LEU A 231 6.15 -13.91 5.42
C LEU A 231 6.58 -14.94 6.46
N THR A 232 6.93 -14.51 7.69
CA THR A 232 7.30 -15.42 8.78
C THR A 232 6.11 -16.17 9.37
N LEU A 233 4.86 -15.78 9.04
CA LEU A 233 3.66 -16.49 9.48
C LEU A 233 3.43 -17.79 8.71
N SER A 234 3.83 -17.88 7.44
CA SER A 234 3.68 -19.07 6.64
C SER A 234 4.45 -20.26 7.26
N ALA A 235 3.83 -21.44 7.24
CA ALA A 235 4.53 -22.68 7.52
C ALA A 235 5.53 -22.97 6.40
N LYS A 236 6.61 -23.67 6.69
CA LYS A 236 7.60 -24.07 5.68
C LYS A 236 7.31 -25.44 5.11
N GLU A 237 6.64 -26.28 5.87
CA GLU A 237 6.36 -27.69 5.57
C GLU A 237 4.92 -28.01 6.02
N ALA A 238 4.31 -29.00 5.39
CA ALA A 238 3.03 -29.55 5.73
C ALA A 238 3.16 -31.05 6.01
N ARG A 239 2.34 -31.56 6.91
CA ARG A 239 2.26 -33.00 7.22
C ARG A 239 1.15 -33.63 6.38
N VAL A 240 1.51 -34.18 5.24
CA VAL A 240 0.57 -34.82 4.29
C VAL A 240 0.29 -36.24 4.71
N ILE A 241 -0.99 -36.67 4.71
CA ILE A 241 -1.42 -38.03 4.95
C ILE A 241 -1.50 -38.76 3.62
N LYS A 242 -0.73 -39.85 3.48
CA LYS A 242 -0.76 -40.70 2.31
C LYS A 242 -0.66 -42.17 2.75
N ASP A 243 -1.58 -43.00 2.25
CA ASP A 243 -1.65 -44.43 2.55
C ASP A 243 -1.74 -44.76 4.06
N GLY A 244 -2.30 -43.84 4.88
CA GLY A 244 -2.45 -43.99 6.32
C GLY A 244 -1.25 -43.56 7.17
N GLU A 245 -0.17 -43.11 6.53
CA GLU A 245 1.03 -42.57 7.20
C GLU A 245 1.15 -41.05 6.93
N ASP A 246 1.80 -40.32 7.87
CA ASP A 246 2.03 -38.88 7.75
C ASP A 246 3.50 -38.59 7.34
N TYR A 247 3.69 -37.76 6.32
CA TYR A 247 5.00 -37.35 5.79
C TYR A 247 5.14 -35.84 5.82
N MET A 248 6.31 -35.33 6.24
CA MET A 248 6.62 -33.90 6.14
C MET A 248 7.04 -33.59 4.69
N VAL A 249 6.32 -32.68 4.07
CA VAL A 249 6.52 -32.25 2.69
C VAL A 249 6.70 -30.74 2.64
N PRO A 250 7.70 -30.19 1.92
CA PRO A 250 7.78 -28.75 1.68
C PRO A 250 6.48 -28.20 1.10
N LEU A 251 6.07 -27.00 1.55
CA LEU A 251 4.77 -26.43 1.25
C LEU A 251 4.51 -26.24 -0.25
N ASP A 252 5.56 -25.92 -1.00
CA ASP A 252 5.55 -25.75 -2.46
C ASP A 252 5.27 -27.02 -3.25
N LYS A 253 5.38 -28.18 -2.63
CA LYS A 253 5.14 -29.50 -3.23
C LYS A 253 3.77 -30.10 -2.90
N VAL A 254 3.03 -29.48 -1.98
CA VAL A 254 1.68 -29.93 -1.62
C VAL A 254 0.70 -29.51 -2.70
N LYS A 255 -0.14 -30.46 -3.16
CA LYS A 255 -1.10 -30.25 -4.25
C LYS A 255 -2.53 -30.10 -3.74
N ILE A 256 -3.36 -29.43 -4.54
CA ILE A 256 -4.79 -29.37 -4.31
C ILE A 256 -5.37 -30.80 -4.30
N GLY A 257 -6.23 -31.09 -3.33
CA GLY A 257 -6.84 -32.41 -3.16
C GLY A 257 -6.12 -33.32 -2.18
N GLU A 258 -4.90 -32.96 -1.73
CA GLU A 258 -4.22 -33.70 -0.68
C GLU A 258 -4.80 -33.39 0.70
N THR A 259 -4.60 -34.33 1.64
CA THR A 259 -5.07 -34.19 3.02
C THR A 259 -3.90 -33.98 3.95
N ILE A 260 -3.97 -32.95 4.80
CA ILE A 260 -2.92 -32.61 5.74
C ILE A 260 -3.40 -32.76 7.18
N LEU A 261 -2.50 -33.20 8.06
CA LEU A 261 -2.71 -33.30 9.51
C LEU A 261 -2.07 -32.09 10.20
N VAL A 262 -2.86 -31.40 11.03
CA VAL A 262 -2.39 -30.28 11.85
C VAL A 262 -2.60 -30.62 13.31
N LYS A 263 -1.51 -30.72 14.07
CA LYS A 263 -1.52 -31.05 15.50
C LYS A 263 -1.81 -29.80 16.36
N PRO A 264 -2.17 -29.95 17.62
CA PRO A 264 -2.36 -28.84 18.54
C PRO A 264 -1.15 -27.91 18.60
N GLY A 265 -1.38 -26.60 18.52
CA GLY A 265 -0.35 -25.56 18.52
C GLY A 265 0.44 -25.40 17.22
N GLU A 266 0.22 -26.23 16.20
CA GLU A 266 0.86 -26.09 14.89
C GLU A 266 0.14 -25.01 14.05
N LYS A 267 0.89 -24.37 13.15
CA LYS A 267 0.31 -23.49 12.15
C LYS A 267 -0.40 -24.31 11.07
N ILE A 268 -1.54 -23.83 10.61
CA ILE A 268 -2.23 -24.38 9.44
C ILE A 268 -1.38 -24.04 8.19
N PRO A 269 -0.95 -25.05 7.41
CA PRO A 269 -0.03 -24.81 6.31
C PRO A 269 -0.69 -24.14 5.11
N LEU A 270 -1.90 -24.57 4.71
CA LEU A 270 -2.60 -24.16 3.48
C LEU A 270 -4.09 -23.95 3.74
N ASP A 271 -4.73 -23.20 2.83
CA ASP A 271 -6.18 -22.99 2.84
C ASP A 271 -6.93 -24.26 2.45
N GLY A 272 -8.04 -24.54 3.13
CA GLY A 272 -8.86 -25.71 2.87
C GLY A 272 -10.06 -25.81 3.80
N HIS A 273 -10.62 -27.02 3.95
CA HIS A 273 -11.70 -27.29 4.89
C HIS A 273 -11.42 -28.51 5.76
N VAL A 274 -11.96 -28.51 6.95
CA VAL A 274 -11.80 -29.60 7.92
C VAL A 274 -12.60 -30.82 7.44
N VAL A 275 -11.93 -31.98 7.31
CA VAL A 275 -12.57 -33.26 6.98
C VAL A 275 -12.69 -34.18 8.20
N ALA A 276 -11.85 -34.01 9.23
CA ALA A 276 -11.96 -34.72 10.49
C ALA A 276 -11.37 -33.90 11.64
N GLY A 277 -11.91 -34.09 12.84
CA GLY A 277 -11.51 -33.38 14.05
C GLY A 277 -12.33 -32.12 14.32
N GLU A 278 -12.12 -31.54 15.51
CA GLU A 278 -12.66 -30.25 15.93
C GLU A 278 -11.61 -29.53 16.79
N SER A 279 -11.50 -28.21 16.63
CA SER A 279 -10.57 -27.37 17.39
C SER A 279 -10.98 -25.91 17.34
N SER A 280 -10.45 -25.12 18.27
CA SER A 280 -10.47 -23.66 18.16
C SER A 280 -9.24 -23.19 17.38
N ILE A 281 -9.39 -22.25 16.46
CA ILE A 281 -8.30 -21.73 15.62
C ILE A 281 -8.15 -20.24 15.89
N ASP A 282 -6.92 -19.82 16.17
CA ASP A 282 -6.56 -18.41 16.23
C ASP A 282 -6.28 -17.89 14.82
N GLU A 283 -7.22 -17.12 14.28
CA GLU A 283 -7.16 -16.47 12.98
C GLU A 283 -6.78 -14.98 13.10
N SER A 284 -6.37 -14.53 14.31
CA SER A 284 -6.13 -13.11 14.61
C SER A 284 -5.11 -12.42 13.69
N MET A 285 -4.14 -13.17 13.20
CA MET A 285 -3.11 -12.65 12.29
C MET A 285 -3.64 -12.33 10.88
N LEU A 286 -4.76 -12.95 10.48
CA LEU A 286 -5.40 -12.72 9.18
C LEU A 286 -6.62 -11.81 9.32
N THR A 287 -7.49 -12.11 10.29
CA THR A 287 -8.75 -11.39 10.50
C THR A 287 -8.61 -10.23 11.49
N GLY A 288 -7.57 -10.24 12.34
CA GLY A 288 -7.37 -9.28 13.41
C GLY A 288 -8.33 -9.49 14.62
N GLU A 289 -9.14 -10.54 14.63
CA GLU A 289 -9.99 -10.91 15.75
C GLU A 289 -9.20 -11.75 16.75
N SER A 290 -9.13 -11.30 18.01
CA SER A 290 -8.36 -11.98 19.06
C SER A 290 -9.05 -13.21 19.66
N ILE A 291 -10.33 -13.45 19.34
CA ILE A 291 -11.09 -14.56 19.88
C ILE A 291 -10.95 -15.76 18.94
N PRO A 292 -10.41 -16.91 19.42
CA PRO A 292 -10.31 -18.12 18.60
C PRO A 292 -11.68 -18.60 18.11
N VAL A 293 -11.72 -19.03 16.85
CA VAL A 293 -12.95 -19.48 16.18
C VAL A 293 -13.04 -21.00 16.24
N GLU A 294 -14.17 -21.52 16.71
CA GLU A 294 -14.43 -22.98 16.69
C GLU A 294 -14.60 -23.48 15.25
N LYS A 295 -13.86 -24.51 14.89
CA LYS A 295 -13.92 -25.19 13.61
C LYS A 295 -14.27 -26.66 13.79
N LYS A 296 -15.24 -27.12 12.97
CA LYS A 296 -15.76 -28.49 12.91
C LYS A 296 -15.68 -29.00 11.48
N VAL A 297 -15.98 -30.26 11.27
CA VAL A 297 -16.03 -30.86 9.92
C VAL A 297 -16.87 -29.99 8.97
N GLY A 298 -16.32 -29.68 7.81
CA GLY A 298 -16.87 -28.77 6.81
C GLY A 298 -16.53 -27.28 7.00
N SER A 299 -15.90 -26.88 8.12
CA SER A 299 -15.48 -25.49 8.33
C SER A 299 -14.27 -25.14 7.49
N LYS A 300 -14.29 -23.96 6.85
CA LYS A 300 -13.10 -23.42 6.16
C LYS A 300 -12.03 -23.01 7.14
N VAL A 301 -10.77 -23.24 6.76
CA VAL A 301 -9.58 -22.87 7.51
C VAL A 301 -8.56 -22.19 6.57
N TYR A 302 -7.77 -21.27 7.10
CA TYR A 302 -6.83 -20.47 6.35
C TYR A 302 -5.38 -20.75 6.77
N GLY A 303 -4.48 -20.81 5.79
CA GLY A 303 -3.04 -20.92 6.05
C GLY A 303 -2.53 -19.80 6.96
N ALA A 304 -1.49 -20.09 7.74
CA ALA A 304 -0.89 -19.22 8.75
C ALA A 304 -1.70 -19.01 10.05
N SER A 305 -2.95 -19.46 10.14
CA SER A 305 -3.69 -19.51 11.41
C SER A 305 -3.07 -20.55 12.36
N ILE A 306 -3.27 -20.39 13.66
CA ILE A 306 -2.70 -21.29 14.69
C ILE A 306 -3.80 -22.21 15.21
N ASN A 307 -3.57 -23.52 15.10
CA ASN A 307 -4.47 -24.53 15.64
C ASN A 307 -4.41 -24.55 17.17
N GLY A 308 -5.55 -24.60 17.83
CA GLY A 308 -5.67 -24.67 19.29
C GLY A 308 -5.35 -26.04 19.86
N GLN A 309 -6.32 -26.62 20.61
CA GLN A 309 -6.07 -27.83 21.40
C GLN A 309 -6.44 -29.14 20.69
N GLY A 310 -7.24 -29.09 19.63
CA GLY A 310 -7.67 -30.26 18.86
C GLY A 310 -6.68 -30.63 17.75
N SER A 311 -6.77 -31.87 17.25
CA SER A 311 -6.09 -32.29 16.03
C SER A 311 -7.05 -32.16 14.85
N LEU A 312 -6.61 -31.56 13.75
CA LEU A 312 -7.42 -31.32 12.57
C LEU A 312 -6.84 -32.05 11.36
N THR A 313 -7.72 -32.67 10.60
CA THR A 313 -7.38 -33.15 9.25
C THR A 313 -8.05 -32.23 8.25
N ILE A 314 -7.27 -31.65 7.35
CA ILE A 314 -7.70 -30.59 6.44
C ILE A 314 -7.50 -31.07 5.00
N PHE A 315 -8.51 -30.90 4.18
CA PHE A 315 -8.44 -31.09 2.72
C PHE A 315 -7.99 -29.80 2.07
N VAL A 316 -6.92 -29.86 1.29
CA VAL A 316 -6.26 -28.69 0.66
C VAL A 316 -7.08 -28.24 -0.56
N GLU A 317 -7.53 -26.99 -0.55
CA GLU A 317 -8.30 -26.36 -1.64
C GLU A 317 -7.45 -25.44 -2.51
N LYS A 318 -6.36 -24.87 -1.96
CA LYS A 318 -5.49 -23.94 -2.69
C LYS A 318 -4.03 -24.30 -2.50
N GLU A 319 -3.23 -24.12 -3.56
CA GLU A 319 -1.76 -24.24 -3.50
C GLU A 319 -1.17 -23.06 -2.70
N ALA A 320 0.10 -23.16 -2.33
CA ALA A 320 0.81 -22.17 -1.53
C ALA A 320 0.73 -20.74 -2.10
N GLY A 321 0.90 -20.58 -3.42
CA GLY A 321 0.81 -19.28 -4.10
C GLY A 321 -0.61 -18.70 -4.18
N GLY A 322 -1.64 -19.53 -4.10
CA GLY A 322 -3.05 -19.12 -4.14
C GLY A 322 -3.69 -18.93 -2.76
N SER A 323 -2.97 -19.15 -1.66
CA SER A 323 -3.48 -19.00 -0.31
C SER A 323 -3.88 -17.54 0.00
N LEU A 324 -4.81 -17.35 0.95
CA LEU A 324 -5.24 -16.02 1.40
C LEU A 324 -4.04 -15.18 1.88
N LEU A 325 -3.11 -15.79 2.63
CA LEU A 325 -1.90 -15.10 3.07
C LEU A 325 -1.04 -14.63 1.89
N SER A 326 -0.85 -15.47 0.86
CA SER A 326 -0.10 -15.08 -0.34
C SER A 326 -0.79 -13.95 -1.10
N GLN A 327 -2.13 -13.95 -1.20
CA GLN A 327 -2.88 -12.85 -1.79
C GLN A 327 -2.70 -11.55 -0.99
N ILE A 328 -2.74 -11.59 0.35
CA ILE A 328 -2.47 -10.43 1.21
C ILE A 328 -1.05 -9.89 0.98
N ILE A 329 -0.05 -10.75 0.95
CA ILE A 329 1.35 -10.38 0.71
C ILE A 329 1.47 -9.70 -0.67
N ASN A 330 0.90 -10.29 -1.72
CA ASN A 330 0.93 -9.74 -3.07
C ASN A 330 0.25 -8.36 -3.16
N LEU A 331 -0.89 -8.17 -2.47
CA LEU A 331 -1.56 -6.87 -2.40
C LEU A 331 -0.70 -5.81 -1.70
N VAL A 332 -0.06 -6.15 -0.58
CA VAL A 332 0.82 -5.23 0.15
C VAL A 332 2.06 -4.89 -0.68
N GLU A 333 2.66 -5.87 -1.38
CA GLU A 333 3.77 -5.63 -2.31
C GLU A 333 3.33 -4.77 -3.50
N ALA A 334 2.17 -5.02 -4.09
CA ALA A 334 1.61 -4.19 -5.15
C ALA A 334 1.38 -2.75 -4.69
N ALA A 335 0.86 -2.56 -3.46
CA ALA A 335 0.70 -1.24 -2.87
C ALA A 335 2.03 -0.49 -2.71
N GLN A 336 3.09 -1.20 -2.35
CA GLN A 336 4.42 -0.61 -2.18
C GLN A 336 5.13 -0.34 -3.52
N THR A 337 4.84 -1.13 -4.55
CA THR A 337 5.45 -0.97 -5.88
C THR A 337 4.74 0.05 -6.76
N SER A 338 3.44 0.28 -6.55
CA SER A 338 2.68 1.26 -7.31
C SER A 338 3.10 2.70 -6.99
N LYS A 339 3.15 3.56 -8.00
CA LYS A 339 3.43 4.99 -7.83
C LYS A 339 2.13 5.79 -7.68
N ALA A 340 2.04 6.56 -6.61
CA ALA A 340 1.00 7.57 -6.46
C ALA A 340 1.22 8.75 -7.44
N PRO A 341 0.18 9.40 -7.96
CA PRO A 341 0.29 10.59 -8.84
C PRO A 341 1.17 11.70 -8.27
N ILE A 342 1.12 11.94 -6.95
CA ILE A 342 1.96 12.92 -6.26
C ILE A 342 3.45 12.58 -6.35
N ALA A 343 3.83 11.30 -6.42
CA ALA A 343 5.21 10.87 -6.63
C ALA A 343 5.70 11.22 -8.04
N ASN A 344 4.84 11.04 -9.05
CA ASN A 344 5.16 11.40 -10.43
C ASN A 344 5.43 12.91 -10.59
N LEU A 345 4.70 13.75 -9.85
CA LEU A 345 4.95 15.19 -9.83
C LEU A 345 6.33 15.50 -9.22
N ALA A 346 6.67 14.89 -8.09
CA ALA A 346 7.96 15.07 -7.44
C ALA A 346 9.12 14.62 -8.35
N ASP A 347 8.97 13.51 -9.06
CA ASP A 347 9.97 13.01 -10.01
C ASP A 347 10.18 13.96 -11.20
N LYS A 348 9.09 14.51 -11.78
CA LYS A 348 9.17 15.51 -12.86
C LYS A 348 9.92 16.77 -12.42
N VAL A 349 9.59 17.27 -11.22
CA VAL A 349 10.29 18.45 -10.66
C VAL A 349 11.77 18.16 -10.46
N SER A 350 12.11 17.00 -9.88
CA SER A 350 13.51 16.58 -9.69
C SER A 350 14.30 16.52 -11.00
N GLY A 351 13.68 16.02 -12.07
CA GLY A 351 14.31 15.89 -13.40
C GLY A 351 14.66 17.23 -14.06
N VAL A 352 13.93 18.30 -13.75
CA VAL A 352 14.23 19.67 -14.24
C VAL A 352 15.17 20.39 -13.29
N PHE A 353 15.08 20.12 -11.98
CA PHE A 353 15.82 20.83 -10.95
C PHE A 353 17.35 20.64 -11.05
N VAL A 354 17.83 19.42 -11.30
CA VAL A 354 19.28 19.13 -11.35
C VAL A 354 19.99 19.88 -12.50
N PRO A 355 19.52 19.85 -13.75
CA PRO A 355 20.10 20.68 -14.81
C PRO A 355 20.08 22.17 -14.49
N PHE A 356 18.97 22.67 -13.91
CA PHE A 356 18.82 24.07 -13.53
C PHE A 356 19.86 24.49 -12.47
N VAL A 357 20.11 23.67 -11.49
CA VAL A 357 21.12 23.89 -10.44
C VAL A 357 22.53 23.96 -11.03
N ILE A 358 22.87 23.09 -11.98
CA ILE A 358 24.19 23.12 -12.62
C ILE A 358 24.40 24.47 -13.30
N VAL A 359 23.38 24.97 -14.02
CA VAL A 359 23.44 26.28 -14.67
C VAL A 359 23.60 27.41 -13.64
N ILE A 360 22.81 27.39 -12.56
CA ILE A 360 22.92 28.41 -11.48
C ILE A 360 24.30 28.38 -10.85
N ALA A 361 24.85 27.20 -10.55
CA ALA A 361 26.17 27.07 -9.96
C ALA A 361 27.27 27.69 -10.84
N ILE A 362 27.25 27.41 -12.15
CA ILE A 362 28.16 27.96 -13.14
C ILE A 362 27.98 29.47 -13.22
N LEU A 363 26.75 29.96 -13.37
CA LEU A 363 26.48 31.40 -13.46
C LEU A 363 26.92 32.15 -12.19
N SER A 364 26.67 31.56 -11.01
CA SER A 364 27.10 32.14 -9.74
C SER A 364 28.63 32.26 -9.66
N GLY A 365 29.35 31.19 -9.98
CA GLY A 365 30.82 31.21 -10.01
C GLY A 365 31.33 32.22 -11.01
N LEU A 366 30.81 32.27 -12.23
CA LEU A 366 31.20 33.26 -13.25
C LEU A 366 30.89 34.69 -12.82
N SER A 367 29.76 34.96 -12.20
CA SER A 367 29.38 36.29 -11.72
C SER A 367 30.35 36.79 -10.67
N TRP A 368 30.75 35.96 -9.71
CA TRP A 368 31.73 36.33 -8.69
C TRP A 368 33.15 36.57 -9.28
N TYR A 369 33.55 35.77 -10.28
CA TYR A 369 34.86 35.90 -10.91
C TYR A 369 34.91 37.10 -11.87
N LEU A 370 33.96 37.21 -12.82
CA LEU A 370 34.01 38.17 -13.92
C LEU A 370 33.42 39.54 -13.56
N ILE A 371 32.35 39.59 -12.74
CA ILE A 371 31.62 40.83 -12.44
C ILE A 371 32.11 41.42 -11.12
N LEU A 372 32.28 40.60 -10.09
CA LEU A 372 32.65 41.05 -8.75
C LEU A 372 34.18 41.00 -8.50
N GLY A 373 34.99 40.54 -9.48
CA GLY A 373 36.43 40.55 -9.44
C GLY A 373 37.07 39.70 -8.33
N GLN A 374 36.37 38.71 -7.83
CA GLN A 374 36.86 37.81 -6.78
C GLN A 374 37.83 36.77 -7.36
N SER A 375 38.66 36.19 -6.52
CA SER A 375 39.61 35.14 -6.91
C SER A 375 38.90 33.93 -7.49
N PHE A 376 39.59 33.19 -8.36
CA PHE A 376 39.03 31.92 -8.92
C PHE A 376 38.74 30.93 -7.82
N ALA A 377 39.57 30.82 -6.77
CA ALA A 377 39.35 29.97 -5.60
C ALA A 377 38.02 30.30 -4.88
N PHE A 378 37.74 31.59 -4.68
CA PHE A 378 36.51 32.06 -4.04
C PHE A 378 35.28 31.70 -4.89
N SER A 379 35.35 31.96 -6.18
CA SER A 379 34.28 31.68 -7.14
C SER A 379 34.00 30.19 -7.25
N LEU A 380 35.04 29.36 -7.26
CA LEU A 380 34.96 27.90 -7.24
C LEU A 380 34.29 27.37 -5.97
N LYS A 381 34.64 27.94 -4.80
CA LYS A 381 34.04 27.60 -3.52
C LYS A 381 32.51 27.81 -3.53
N ILE A 382 32.06 28.94 -4.08
CA ILE A 382 30.63 29.23 -4.27
C ILE A 382 29.97 28.20 -5.20
N MET A 383 30.56 27.93 -6.36
CA MET A 383 30.04 26.94 -7.30
C MET A 383 29.91 25.56 -6.63
N ILE A 384 30.90 25.09 -5.91
CA ILE A 384 30.89 23.83 -5.17
C ILE A 384 29.80 23.85 -4.10
N ALA A 385 29.68 24.93 -3.32
CA ALA A 385 28.65 25.05 -2.29
C ALA A 385 27.23 24.96 -2.86
N VAL A 386 26.96 25.62 -4.00
CA VAL A 386 25.66 25.55 -4.72
C VAL A 386 25.39 24.14 -5.23
N LEU A 387 26.36 23.48 -5.87
CA LEU A 387 26.19 22.11 -6.37
C LEU A 387 25.88 21.10 -5.25
N VAL A 388 26.54 21.25 -4.10
CA VAL A 388 26.36 20.32 -2.97
C VAL A 388 25.03 20.54 -2.27
N ILE A 389 24.69 21.80 -1.90
CA ILE A 389 23.49 22.08 -1.11
C ILE A 389 22.19 21.81 -1.90
N ALA A 390 22.23 21.94 -3.19
CA ALA A 390 21.06 21.81 -4.04
C ALA A 390 20.66 20.36 -4.36
N CYS A 391 21.31 19.38 -3.76
CA CYS A 391 20.90 17.98 -3.95
C CYS A 391 19.49 17.71 -3.38
N PRO A 392 18.51 17.32 -4.19
CA PRO A 392 17.15 17.02 -3.71
C PRO A 392 17.04 15.57 -3.18
N CYS A 393 18.00 15.14 -2.34
CA CYS A 393 18.11 13.75 -1.89
C CYS A 393 16.88 13.25 -1.14
N ALA A 394 16.27 14.09 -0.32
CA ALA A 394 15.08 13.77 0.47
C ALA A 394 13.81 13.64 -0.38
N LEU A 395 13.77 14.31 -1.54
CA LEU A 395 12.58 14.36 -2.40
C LEU A 395 12.18 12.97 -2.93
N GLY A 396 13.18 12.19 -3.37
CA GLY A 396 12.94 10.83 -3.89
C GLY A 396 12.46 9.83 -2.83
N LEU A 397 12.61 10.16 -1.54
CA LEU A 397 12.17 9.32 -0.41
C LEU A 397 10.84 9.76 0.18
N ALA A 398 10.43 11.00 -0.03
CA ALA A 398 9.30 11.64 0.64
C ALA A 398 7.99 10.86 0.48
N THR A 399 7.66 10.45 -0.73
CA THR A 399 6.42 9.74 -1.06
C THR A 399 6.54 8.23 -0.83
N PRO A 400 7.54 7.51 -1.39
CA PRO A 400 7.59 6.06 -1.25
C PRO A 400 7.67 5.57 0.20
N THR A 401 8.47 6.27 1.04
CA THR A 401 8.60 5.88 2.45
C THR A 401 7.28 6.03 3.21
N ALA A 402 6.54 7.11 2.97
CA ALA A 402 5.25 7.32 3.63
C ALA A 402 4.21 6.27 3.19
N ILE A 403 4.11 5.97 1.89
CA ILE A 403 3.21 4.94 1.36
C ILE A 403 3.57 3.56 1.95
N MET A 404 4.85 3.21 1.99
CA MET A 404 5.32 1.93 2.51
C MET A 404 4.98 1.75 4.00
N VAL A 405 5.18 2.80 4.81
CA VAL A 405 4.81 2.77 6.24
C VAL A 405 3.31 2.69 6.41
N ALA A 406 2.54 3.46 5.63
CA ALA A 406 1.08 3.48 5.69
C ALA A 406 0.46 2.14 5.28
N SER A 407 0.90 1.56 4.15
CA SER A 407 0.43 0.24 3.68
C SER A 407 0.73 -0.86 4.69
N GLY A 408 1.93 -0.84 5.28
CA GLY A 408 2.30 -1.79 6.33
C GLY A 408 1.43 -1.63 7.59
N LYS A 409 1.18 -0.39 8.03
CA LYS A 409 0.31 -0.11 9.17
C LYS A 409 -1.15 -0.49 8.90
N ALA A 410 -1.65 -0.23 7.69
CA ALA A 410 -2.98 -0.63 7.27
C ALA A 410 -3.14 -2.15 7.29
N ALA A 411 -2.17 -2.88 6.73
CA ALA A 411 -2.18 -4.34 6.71
C ALA A 411 -2.16 -4.96 8.13
N GLU A 412 -1.38 -4.39 9.06
CA GLU A 412 -1.40 -4.78 10.49
C GLU A 412 -2.79 -4.63 11.13
N ASN A 413 -3.63 -3.73 10.61
CA ASN A 413 -5.01 -3.53 11.07
C ASN A 413 -6.05 -4.33 10.27
N GLY A 414 -5.64 -5.17 9.32
CA GLY A 414 -6.55 -5.89 8.43
C GLY A 414 -7.14 -5.03 7.32
N ILE A 415 -6.50 -3.94 6.95
CA ILE A 415 -6.90 -3.03 5.86
C ILE A 415 -5.89 -3.16 4.73
N LEU A 416 -6.33 -3.62 3.56
CA LEU A 416 -5.47 -3.84 2.41
C LEU A 416 -5.76 -2.81 1.32
N PHE A 417 -4.76 -2.02 0.93
CA PHE A 417 -4.82 -1.12 -0.21
C PHE A 417 -4.14 -1.78 -1.41
N LYS A 418 -4.77 -1.79 -2.58
CA LYS A 418 -4.18 -2.35 -3.80
C LYS A 418 -3.06 -1.51 -4.42
N GLY A 419 -2.90 -0.27 -3.97
CA GLY A 419 -1.87 0.61 -4.53
C GLY A 419 -1.68 1.92 -3.78
N GLY A 420 -0.52 2.55 -3.96
CA GLY A 420 -0.27 3.92 -3.49
C GLY A 420 -1.18 4.95 -4.17
N GLU A 421 -1.61 4.68 -5.39
CA GLU A 421 -2.61 5.48 -6.09
C GLU A 421 -3.97 5.43 -5.38
N VAL A 422 -4.38 4.24 -4.89
CA VAL A 422 -5.61 4.07 -4.12
C VAL A 422 -5.56 4.87 -2.81
N LEU A 423 -4.41 4.86 -2.12
CA LEU A 423 -4.18 5.69 -0.93
C LEU A 423 -4.36 7.19 -1.22
N GLU A 424 -3.92 7.66 -2.38
CA GLU A 424 -4.10 9.05 -2.80
C GLU A 424 -5.54 9.34 -3.20
N LYS A 425 -6.19 8.48 -4.01
CA LYS A 425 -7.59 8.62 -4.42
C LYS A 425 -8.52 8.64 -3.21
N ALA A 426 -8.32 7.76 -2.23
CA ALA A 426 -9.11 7.70 -1.02
C ALA A 426 -9.07 9.01 -0.19
N HIS A 427 -7.98 9.79 -0.27
CA HIS A 427 -7.89 11.12 0.33
C HIS A 427 -8.84 12.14 -0.30
N HIS A 428 -9.14 11.99 -1.58
CA HIS A 428 -9.96 12.93 -2.35
C HIS A 428 -11.46 12.58 -2.33
N ILE A 429 -11.85 11.45 -1.76
CA ILE A 429 -13.25 11.05 -1.63
C ILE A 429 -14.02 12.09 -0.81
N ASP A 430 -15.18 12.48 -1.30
CA ASP A 430 -16.15 13.37 -0.64
C ASP A 430 -17.49 12.67 -0.37
N THR A 431 -17.81 11.63 -1.12
CA THR A 431 -19.07 10.90 -1.04
C THR A 431 -18.84 9.41 -0.88
N ILE A 432 -19.47 8.79 0.12
CA ILE A 432 -19.41 7.36 0.39
C ILE A 432 -20.79 6.77 0.16
N VAL A 433 -20.88 5.84 -0.78
CA VAL A 433 -22.09 5.08 -1.11
C VAL A 433 -22.01 3.73 -0.42
N PHE A 434 -22.99 3.44 0.42
CA PHE A 434 -23.08 2.16 1.10
C PHE A 434 -24.11 1.24 0.43
N ASP A 435 -23.72 0.01 0.11
CA ASP A 435 -24.71 -1.04 0.00
C ASP A 435 -25.32 -1.34 1.37
N LYS A 436 -26.56 -1.80 1.40
CA LYS A 436 -27.24 -2.17 2.65
C LYS A 436 -26.75 -3.52 3.17
N THR A 437 -26.95 -4.56 2.36
CA THR A 437 -26.87 -5.95 2.80
C THR A 437 -25.44 -6.43 2.97
N GLY A 438 -25.10 -7.00 4.13
CA GLY A 438 -23.73 -7.45 4.40
C GLY A 438 -22.72 -6.31 4.68
N THR A 439 -23.08 -5.07 4.36
CA THR A 439 -22.24 -3.88 4.57
C THR A 439 -22.65 -3.11 5.83
N LEU A 440 -23.82 -2.48 5.83
CA LEU A 440 -24.40 -1.82 7.01
C LEU A 440 -25.11 -2.80 7.94
N THR A 441 -25.53 -3.94 7.39
CA THR A 441 -26.19 -5.02 8.10
C THR A 441 -25.29 -6.24 8.20
N LYS A 442 -25.68 -7.22 9.04
CA LYS A 442 -24.92 -8.46 9.24
C LYS A 442 -24.94 -9.41 8.04
N GLY A 443 -25.83 -9.20 7.06
CA GLY A 443 -26.05 -10.08 5.92
C GLY A 443 -26.69 -11.45 6.31
N LYS A 444 -27.20 -11.53 7.51
CA LYS A 444 -27.86 -12.73 8.06
C LYS A 444 -29.25 -12.34 8.55
N PRO A 445 -30.29 -12.45 7.68
CA PRO A 445 -31.64 -12.16 8.10
C PRO A 445 -32.08 -13.10 9.23
N GLU A 446 -32.87 -12.59 10.15
CA GLU A 446 -33.45 -13.35 11.27
C GLU A 446 -34.97 -13.24 11.24
N VAL A 447 -35.67 -14.29 11.66
CA VAL A 447 -37.12 -14.24 11.86
C VAL A 447 -37.44 -13.46 13.10
N VAL A 448 -38.10 -12.30 12.94
CA VAL A 448 -38.45 -11.39 14.05
C VAL A 448 -39.81 -11.78 14.64
N ALA A 449 -40.82 -11.90 13.79
CA ALA A 449 -42.14 -12.24 14.27
C ALA A 449 -42.83 -13.24 13.30
N ILE A 450 -43.69 -14.03 13.87
CA ILE A 450 -44.58 -14.95 13.16
C ILE A 450 -45.99 -14.64 13.61
N LYS A 451 -46.87 -14.24 12.69
CA LYS A 451 -48.27 -13.94 12.93
C LYS A 451 -49.13 -14.94 12.19
N THR A 452 -50.09 -15.54 12.86
CA THR A 452 -51.07 -16.50 12.27
C THR A 452 -52.47 -15.92 12.38
N TYR A 453 -53.28 -16.07 11.34
CA TYR A 453 -54.69 -15.64 11.28
C TYR A 453 -55.66 -16.80 11.40
N GLY A 454 -55.23 -17.91 11.97
CA GLY A 454 -56.03 -19.11 12.25
C GLY A 454 -55.14 -20.34 12.33
N GLY A 455 -54.89 -20.83 13.53
CA GLY A 455 -54.09 -22.02 13.75
C GLY A 455 -52.91 -21.82 14.68
N ASP A 456 -52.22 -22.90 14.99
CA ASP A 456 -51.07 -22.92 15.88
C ASP A 456 -49.82 -22.33 15.16
N LYS A 457 -49.09 -21.54 15.89
CA LYS A 457 -47.91 -20.82 15.38
C LYS A 457 -46.75 -21.75 15.03
N GLU A 458 -46.57 -22.83 15.78
CA GLU A 458 -45.48 -23.78 15.54
C GLU A 458 -45.79 -24.70 14.38
N GLU A 459 -47.04 -25.13 14.26
CA GLU A 459 -47.52 -25.87 13.09
C GLU A 459 -47.39 -25.06 11.81
N PHE A 460 -47.79 -23.78 11.83
CA PHE A 460 -47.65 -22.85 10.71
C PHE A 460 -46.19 -22.73 10.29
N LEU A 461 -45.25 -22.47 11.22
CA LEU A 461 -43.83 -22.36 10.92
C LEU A 461 -43.27 -23.67 10.34
N GLY A 462 -43.64 -24.81 10.88
CA GLY A 462 -43.23 -26.13 10.37
C GLY A 462 -43.69 -26.37 8.93
N GLN A 463 -44.94 -25.99 8.59
CA GLN A 463 -45.47 -26.09 7.23
C GLN A 463 -44.73 -25.17 6.26
N VAL A 464 -44.52 -23.88 6.63
CA VAL A 464 -43.82 -22.93 5.78
C VAL A 464 -42.35 -23.36 5.59
N ALA A 465 -41.69 -23.81 6.65
CA ALA A 465 -40.32 -24.31 6.56
C ALA A 465 -40.21 -25.56 5.67
N SER A 466 -41.24 -26.39 5.61
CA SER A 466 -41.25 -27.55 4.71
C SER A 466 -41.25 -27.14 3.23
N VAL A 467 -42.00 -26.08 2.86
CA VAL A 467 -41.99 -25.50 1.49
C VAL A 467 -40.68 -24.83 1.20
N GLU A 468 -40.20 -23.99 2.13
CA GLU A 468 -38.97 -23.17 1.98
C GLU A 468 -37.70 -24.02 1.92
N LYS A 469 -37.71 -25.24 2.48
CA LYS A 469 -36.58 -26.20 2.39
C LYS A 469 -36.20 -26.55 0.95
N LEU A 470 -37.14 -26.44 0.01
CA LEU A 470 -36.94 -26.75 -1.41
C LEU A 470 -36.47 -25.54 -2.22
N SER A 471 -36.32 -24.39 -1.58
CA SER A 471 -35.83 -23.14 -2.18
C SER A 471 -34.38 -22.86 -1.79
N ASN A 472 -33.64 -22.32 -2.75
CA ASN A 472 -32.23 -21.84 -2.50
C ASN A 472 -32.17 -20.36 -2.09
N HIS A 473 -33.30 -19.71 -1.84
CA HIS A 473 -33.33 -18.31 -1.48
C HIS A 473 -32.76 -18.08 -0.05
N PRO A 474 -31.95 -17.04 0.24
CA PRO A 474 -31.41 -16.79 1.59
C PRO A 474 -32.48 -16.69 2.68
N LEU A 475 -33.62 -16.03 2.41
CA LEU A 475 -34.73 -15.92 3.36
C LEU A 475 -35.34 -17.29 3.68
N SER A 476 -35.39 -18.19 2.70
CA SER A 476 -35.89 -19.56 2.85
C SER A 476 -35.06 -20.31 3.90
N GLN A 477 -33.77 -20.24 3.79
CA GLN A 477 -32.86 -20.88 4.74
C GLN A 477 -33.04 -20.36 6.18
N THR A 478 -33.31 -19.07 6.34
CA THR A 478 -33.58 -18.47 7.65
C THR A 478 -34.84 -19.04 8.31
N ILE A 479 -35.91 -19.18 7.54
CA ILE A 479 -37.19 -19.78 8.02
C ILE A 479 -36.97 -21.24 8.40
N VAL A 480 -36.26 -21.99 7.56
CA VAL A 480 -35.94 -23.40 7.81
C VAL A 480 -35.08 -23.56 9.07
N ASN A 481 -34.07 -22.71 9.26
CA ASN A 481 -33.22 -22.75 10.44
C ASN A 481 -34.03 -22.45 11.71
N LYS A 482 -34.97 -21.49 11.64
CA LYS A 482 -35.86 -21.17 12.77
C LYS A 482 -36.77 -22.33 13.17
N ALA A 483 -37.24 -23.07 12.20
CA ALA A 483 -38.02 -24.28 12.47
C ALA A 483 -37.16 -25.41 13.07
N LYS A 484 -35.90 -25.55 12.61
CA LYS A 484 -34.94 -26.51 13.18
C LYS A 484 -34.54 -26.16 14.62
N GLU A 485 -34.30 -24.87 14.93
CA GLU A 485 -34.00 -24.42 16.32
C GLU A 485 -35.13 -24.80 17.29
N LYS A 486 -36.38 -24.85 16.79
CA LYS A 486 -37.52 -25.23 17.58
C LYS A 486 -37.86 -26.73 17.48
N GLU A 487 -37.02 -27.52 16.83
CA GLU A 487 -37.18 -28.96 16.61
C GLU A 487 -38.53 -29.35 15.96
N LEU A 488 -39.08 -28.47 15.09
CA LEU A 488 -40.37 -28.68 14.47
C LEU A 488 -40.30 -29.74 13.35
N PRO A 489 -41.27 -30.64 13.26
CA PRO A 489 -41.28 -31.67 12.22
C PRO A 489 -41.56 -31.05 10.85
N LEU A 490 -40.70 -31.35 9.89
CA LEU A 490 -40.90 -30.97 8.48
C LEU A 490 -41.78 -32.03 7.78
N ARG A 491 -42.75 -31.56 6.99
CA ARG A 491 -43.74 -32.39 6.29
C ARG A 491 -43.32 -32.62 4.84
N GLU A 492 -43.88 -33.65 4.22
CA GLU A 492 -43.67 -33.93 2.80
C GLU A 492 -44.43 -32.91 1.93
N VAL A 493 -43.73 -32.40 0.93
CA VAL A 493 -44.22 -31.35 0.01
C VAL A 493 -44.41 -31.93 -1.37
N MET A 494 -45.60 -31.72 -1.94
CA MET A 494 -45.94 -32.10 -3.29
C MET A 494 -46.15 -30.89 -4.19
N ALA A 495 -46.07 -31.09 -5.51
CA ALA A 495 -46.34 -30.06 -6.53
C ALA A 495 -45.63 -28.74 -6.31
N PHE A 496 -44.33 -28.78 -5.89
CA PHE A 496 -43.52 -27.59 -5.66
C PHE A 496 -43.26 -26.83 -6.98
N LYS A 497 -43.50 -25.53 -6.95
CA LYS A 497 -43.23 -24.62 -8.06
C LYS A 497 -42.60 -23.31 -7.53
N ASN A 498 -41.44 -22.97 -8.06
CA ASN A 498 -40.81 -21.65 -7.82
C ASN A 498 -41.36 -20.66 -8.88
N ILE A 499 -41.92 -19.53 -8.40
CA ILE A 499 -42.49 -18.47 -9.23
C ILE A 499 -41.54 -17.29 -9.17
N LEU A 500 -40.69 -17.17 -10.17
CA LEU A 500 -39.57 -16.21 -10.21
C LEU A 500 -40.07 -14.79 -9.93
N GLY A 501 -39.44 -14.11 -8.94
CA GLY A 501 -39.77 -12.76 -8.52
C GLY A 501 -41.02 -12.62 -7.64
N TYR A 502 -41.76 -13.72 -7.39
CA TYR A 502 -43.00 -13.68 -6.60
C TYR A 502 -42.93 -14.54 -5.33
N GLY A 503 -42.39 -15.75 -5.41
CA GLY A 503 -42.32 -16.69 -4.29
C GLY A 503 -42.56 -18.15 -4.73
N LEU A 504 -43.14 -18.96 -3.83
CA LEU A 504 -43.26 -20.39 -3.95
C LEU A 504 -44.73 -20.81 -3.91
N SER A 505 -45.05 -21.85 -4.65
CA SER A 505 -46.35 -22.56 -4.58
C SER A 505 -46.09 -24.04 -4.34
N ALA A 506 -46.79 -24.64 -3.40
CA ALA A 506 -46.66 -26.05 -3.10
C ALA A 506 -47.94 -26.63 -2.53
N THR A 507 -48.04 -27.96 -2.48
CA THR A 507 -49.16 -28.67 -1.84
C THR A 507 -48.65 -29.42 -0.64
N ILE A 508 -49.25 -29.15 0.54
CA ILE A 508 -48.98 -29.84 1.80
C ILE A 508 -50.31 -30.36 2.37
N ASN A 509 -50.37 -31.62 2.74
CA ASN A 509 -51.58 -32.26 3.30
C ASN A 509 -52.82 -32.04 2.43
N GLY A 510 -52.69 -32.02 1.09
CA GLY A 510 -53.80 -31.79 0.16
C GLY A 510 -54.26 -30.34 0.02
N LYS A 511 -53.60 -29.37 0.69
CA LYS A 511 -53.90 -27.95 0.61
C LYS A 511 -52.83 -27.22 -0.20
N THR A 512 -53.24 -26.31 -1.05
CA THR A 512 -52.34 -25.47 -1.82
C THR A 512 -51.84 -24.32 -0.93
N MET A 513 -50.53 -24.24 -0.75
CA MET A 513 -49.88 -23.18 0.00
C MET A 513 -49.07 -22.26 -0.95
N LEU A 514 -49.24 -20.94 -0.80
CA LEU A 514 -48.41 -19.93 -1.44
C LEU A 514 -47.55 -19.22 -0.38
N VAL A 515 -46.26 -19.11 -0.63
CA VAL A 515 -45.32 -18.43 0.24
C VAL A 515 -44.55 -17.40 -0.59
N GLY A 516 -44.63 -16.12 -0.27
CA GLY A 516 -43.96 -15.10 -1.08
C GLY A 516 -44.31 -13.67 -0.74
N ASN A 517 -44.12 -12.76 -1.71
CA ASN A 517 -44.40 -11.34 -1.56
C ASN A 517 -45.87 -10.95 -1.73
N ALA A 518 -46.23 -9.70 -1.48
CA ALA A 518 -47.59 -9.18 -1.63
C ALA A 518 -48.13 -9.34 -3.06
N ASN A 519 -47.28 -9.21 -4.08
CA ASN A 519 -47.69 -9.35 -5.48
C ASN A 519 -48.09 -10.77 -5.81
N LEU A 520 -47.50 -11.82 -5.19
CA LEU A 520 -47.94 -13.18 -5.31
C LEU A 520 -49.35 -13.35 -4.77
N MET A 521 -49.63 -12.75 -3.63
CA MET A 521 -50.97 -12.82 -2.99
C MET A 521 -52.02 -12.10 -3.82
N THR A 522 -51.76 -10.89 -4.29
CA THR A 522 -52.64 -10.11 -5.15
C THR A 522 -52.96 -10.83 -6.47
N LYS A 523 -51.95 -11.45 -7.08
CA LYS A 523 -52.10 -12.20 -8.35
C LYS A 523 -53.00 -13.46 -8.21
N ASN A 524 -53.12 -13.96 -7.00
CA ASN A 524 -53.95 -15.12 -6.67
C ASN A 524 -55.23 -14.76 -5.88
N ASP A 525 -55.64 -13.47 -5.94
CA ASP A 525 -56.85 -12.93 -5.31
C ASP A 525 -56.94 -13.17 -3.80
N VAL A 526 -55.81 -13.24 -3.10
CA VAL A 526 -55.74 -13.39 -1.64
C VAL A 526 -55.93 -12.02 -0.98
N ASN A 527 -56.97 -11.89 -0.14
CA ASN A 527 -57.26 -10.66 0.61
C ASN A 527 -56.28 -10.47 1.75
N LEU A 528 -55.65 -9.29 1.81
CA LEU A 528 -54.62 -8.91 2.81
C LEU A 528 -55.19 -7.98 3.90
N ASP A 529 -56.50 -7.63 3.92
CA ASP A 529 -57.08 -6.67 4.86
C ASP A 529 -56.86 -7.06 6.33
N LEU A 530 -56.90 -8.37 6.61
CA LEU A 530 -56.65 -8.91 7.97
C LEU A 530 -55.26 -8.63 8.50
N ALA A 531 -54.29 -8.45 7.61
CA ALA A 531 -52.89 -8.27 7.95
C ALA A 531 -52.44 -6.79 7.91
N LYS A 532 -53.31 -5.85 7.55
CA LYS A 532 -52.95 -4.51 7.21
C LYS A 532 -52.19 -3.79 8.34
N ALA A 533 -52.64 -3.91 9.58
CA ALA A 533 -51.98 -3.36 10.74
C ALA A 533 -50.60 -3.97 11.02
N ASP A 534 -50.48 -5.32 10.87
CA ASP A 534 -49.22 -6.02 11.08
C ASP A 534 -48.22 -5.69 9.95
N ILE A 535 -48.69 -5.42 8.73
CA ILE A 535 -47.87 -5.00 7.59
C ILE A 535 -47.34 -3.57 7.81
N GLU A 536 -48.19 -2.65 8.27
CA GLU A 536 -47.81 -1.28 8.55
C GLU A 536 -46.71 -1.23 9.63
N ILE A 537 -46.88 -1.98 10.72
CA ILE A 537 -45.85 -2.12 11.79
C ILE A 537 -44.53 -2.67 11.22
N ALA A 538 -44.61 -3.75 10.42
CA ALA A 538 -43.42 -4.35 9.83
C ALA A 538 -42.69 -3.38 8.87
N GLN A 539 -43.44 -2.57 8.14
CA GLN A 539 -42.85 -1.54 7.25
C GLN A 539 -42.19 -0.40 8.04
N GLU A 540 -42.81 0.09 9.12
CA GLU A 540 -42.22 1.12 10.01
C GLU A 540 -40.93 0.60 10.66
N GLU A 541 -40.85 -0.69 10.96
CA GLU A 541 -39.66 -1.33 11.53
C GLU A 541 -38.63 -1.78 10.50
N ALA A 542 -38.84 -1.52 9.21
CA ALA A 542 -37.97 -1.94 8.11
C ALA A 542 -37.81 -3.46 7.97
N GLN A 543 -38.87 -4.22 8.27
CA GLN A 543 -38.89 -5.67 8.18
C GLN A 543 -39.36 -6.14 6.80
N THR A 544 -38.77 -7.22 6.30
CA THR A 544 -39.26 -7.92 5.10
C THR A 544 -40.40 -8.84 5.48
N VAL A 545 -41.57 -8.70 4.82
CA VAL A 545 -42.76 -9.50 5.11
C VAL A 545 -42.86 -10.63 4.08
N VAL A 546 -42.90 -11.87 4.54
CA VAL A 546 -43.22 -13.06 3.78
C VAL A 546 -44.68 -13.44 4.09
N TYR A 547 -45.51 -13.38 3.07
CA TYR A 547 -46.92 -13.68 3.14
C TYR A 547 -47.15 -15.18 2.89
N VAL A 548 -48.07 -15.77 3.64
CA VAL A 548 -48.40 -17.17 3.49
C VAL A 548 -49.93 -17.30 3.37
N SER A 549 -50.38 -17.95 2.29
CA SER A 549 -51.79 -18.30 2.12
C SER A 549 -51.98 -19.80 1.98
N GLU A 550 -53.14 -20.28 2.44
CA GLU A 550 -53.59 -21.65 2.35
C GLU A 550 -54.92 -21.69 1.64
N ASN A 551 -55.03 -22.41 0.51
CA ASN A 551 -56.24 -22.50 -0.33
C ASN A 551 -56.84 -21.12 -0.68
N GLY A 552 -56.03 -20.12 -1.00
CA GLY A 552 -56.49 -18.77 -1.38
C GLY A 552 -56.88 -17.86 -0.21
N VAL A 553 -56.70 -18.30 1.04
CA VAL A 553 -56.95 -17.47 2.23
C VAL A 553 -55.65 -17.17 2.94
N LEU A 554 -55.47 -15.94 3.38
CA LEU A 554 -54.25 -15.52 4.13
C LEU A 554 -54.17 -16.31 5.46
N SER A 555 -53.16 -17.12 5.62
CA SER A 555 -52.91 -17.97 6.79
C SER A 555 -52.02 -17.29 7.84
N GLY A 556 -51.06 -16.47 7.39
CA GLY A 556 -50.16 -15.75 8.30
C GLY A 556 -49.07 -14.96 7.58
N LEU A 557 -48.23 -14.33 8.38
CA LEU A 557 -47.06 -13.56 7.98
C LEU A 557 -45.84 -14.03 8.75
N ILE A 558 -44.67 -14.03 8.09
CA ILE A 558 -43.37 -14.14 8.73
C ILE A 558 -42.62 -12.87 8.41
N THR A 559 -42.19 -12.14 9.45
CA THR A 559 -41.36 -10.96 9.28
C THR A 559 -39.92 -11.28 9.55
N LEU A 560 -39.05 -10.81 8.66
CA LEU A 560 -37.59 -10.99 8.74
C LEU A 560 -36.92 -9.65 8.72
N THR A 561 -35.81 -9.53 9.41
CA THR A 561 -34.96 -8.35 9.35
C THR A 561 -33.51 -8.77 9.26
N ASP A 562 -32.74 -8.03 8.48
CA ASP A 562 -31.28 -8.10 8.53
C ASP A 562 -30.80 -7.04 9.50
N GLN A 563 -30.28 -7.46 10.64
CA GLN A 563 -29.89 -6.58 11.74
C GLN A 563 -28.73 -5.67 11.31
N LEU A 564 -28.79 -4.39 11.70
CA LEU A 564 -27.67 -3.49 11.59
C LEU A 564 -26.46 -4.03 12.37
N LYS A 565 -25.25 -3.83 11.86
CA LYS A 565 -24.03 -4.09 12.61
C LYS A 565 -23.98 -3.14 13.82
N THR A 566 -23.38 -3.58 14.90
CA THR A 566 -23.33 -2.85 16.17
C THR A 566 -22.60 -1.51 16.06
N ASP A 567 -21.67 -1.41 15.15
CA ASP A 567 -20.81 -0.24 14.90
C ASP A 567 -21.31 0.67 13.76
N SER A 568 -22.32 0.26 12.98
CA SER A 568 -22.80 1.02 11.81
C SER A 568 -23.24 2.44 12.16
N GLN A 569 -24.05 2.60 13.22
CA GLN A 569 -24.60 3.91 13.58
C GLN A 569 -23.50 4.90 14.03
N GLU A 570 -22.56 4.43 14.84
CA GLU A 570 -21.47 5.29 15.32
C GLU A 570 -20.50 5.62 14.18
N THR A 571 -20.16 4.66 13.33
CA THR A 571 -19.28 4.87 12.18
C THR A 571 -19.88 5.86 11.19
N VAL A 572 -21.18 5.74 10.86
CA VAL A 572 -21.89 6.68 9.99
C VAL A 572 -21.83 8.11 10.57
N LYS A 573 -22.10 8.28 11.87
CA LYS A 573 -21.99 9.58 12.54
C LYS A 573 -20.59 10.17 12.49
N GLN A 574 -19.56 9.34 12.66
CA GLN A 574 -18.15 9.79 12.60
C GLN A 574 -17.75 10.19 11.19
N LEU A 575 -18.16 9.45 10.16
CA LEU A 575 -17.92 9.81 8.76
C LEU A 575 -18.59 11.14 8.39
N GLN A 576 -19.83 11.37 8.84
CA GLN A 576 -20.51 12.67 8.66
C GLN A 576 -19.76 13.82 9.35
N ARG A 577 -19.25 13.62 10.59
CA ARG A 577 -18.42 14.61 11.29
C ARG A 577 -17.12 14.93 10.56
N LEU A 578 -16.57 13.97 9.82
CA LEU A 578 -15.39 14.17 8.97
C LEU A 578 -15.70 14.89 7.65
N GLY A 579 -17.00 15.17 7.37
CA GLY A 579 -17.46 15.93 6.23
C GLY A 579 -17.79 15.08 4.99
N PHE A 580 -17.92 13.76 5.10
CA PHE A 580 -18.35 12.91 3.99
C PHE A 580 -19.85 13.00 3.76
N ASN A 581 -20.26 13.08 2.49
CA ASN A 581 -21.63 12.87 2.07
C ASN A 581 -21.91 11.35 2.03
N LEU A 582 -23.02 10.93 2.66
CA LEU A 582 -23.33 9.50 2.75
C LEU A 582 -24.61 9.21 1.96
N VAL A 583 -24.54 8.15 1.16
CA VAL A 583 -25.64 7.65 0.31
C VAL A 583 -25.92 6.19 0.64
N LEU A 584 -27.17 5.85 0.87
CA LEU A 584 -27.63 4.46 0.99
C LEU A 584 -28.11 3.98 -0.37
N LEU A 585 -27.52 2.90 -0.90
CA LEU A 585 -27.88 2.26 -2.15
C LEU A 585 -28.41 0.86 -1.84
N THR A 586 -29.64 0.53 -2.27
CA THR A 586 -30.25 -0.77 -1.98
C THR A 586 -31.26 -1.19 -3.02
N GLY A 587 -31.41 -2.51 -3.19
CA GLY A 587 -32.52 -3.10 -3.96
C GLY A 587 -33.85 -3.21 -3.22
N ASP A 588 -33.89 -2.84 -1.93
CA ASP A 588 -35.12 -2.86 -1.14
C ASP A 588 -36.12 -1.82 -1.61
N ASN A 589 -37.37 -2.00 -1.22
CA ASN A 589 -38.42 -0.99 -1.42
C ASN A 589 -38.11 0.30 -0.63
N LYS A 590 -38.65 1.39 -1.11
CA LYS A 590 -38.40 2.73 -0.57
C LYS A 590 -38.68 2.84 0.92
N ALA A 591 -39.79 2.28 1.41
CA ALA A 591 -40.16 2.39 2.84
C ALA A 591 -39.14 1.73 3.78
N SER A 592 -38.64 0.53 3.41
CA SER A 592 -37.60 -0.18 4.16
C SER A 592 -36.26 0.57 4.12
N ALA A 593 -35.92 1.12 2.95
CA ALA A 593 -34.68 1.86 2.77
C ALA A 593 -34.69 3.17 3.58
N ASP A 594 -35.77 3.93 3.55
CA ASP A 594 -35.95 5.19 4.29
C ASP A 594 -35.92 4.95 5.81
N ALA A 595 -36.54 3.88 6.32
CA ALA A 595 -36.53 3.53 7.74
C ALA A 595 -35.12 3.18 8.25
N ILE A 596 -34.31 2.46 7.46
CA ILE A 596 -32.91 2.18 7.80
C ILE A 596 -32.06 3.46 7.75
N ALA A 597 -32.22 4.27 6.71
CA ALA A 597 -31.51 5.52 6.55
C ALA A 597 -31.79 6.47 7.71
N GLN A 598 -33.04 6.56 8.15
CA GLN A 598 -33.44 7.35 9.32
C GLN A 598 -32.76 6.87 10.61
N LYS A 599 -32.72 5.54 10.85
CA LYS A 599 -32.01 4.95 12.01
C LYS A 599 -30.51 5.27 12.02
N LEU A 600 -29.89 5.33 10.85
CA LEU A 600 -28.47 5.63 10.68
C LEU A 600 -28.17 7.13 10.57
N GLY A 601 -29.18 7.96 10.28
CA GLY A 601 -29.00 9.40 10.03
C GLY A 601 -28.50 9.72 8.61
N ILE A 602 -28.68 8.82 7.64
CA ILE A 602 -28.32 9.03 6.23
C ILE A 602 -29.51 9.74 5.54
N THR A 603 -29.23 10.85 4.86
CA THR A 603 -30.27 11.69 4.24
C THR A 603 -30.53 11.35 2.77
N THR A 604 -29.56 10.79 2.08
CA THR A 604 -29.67 10.44 0.66
C THR A 604 -29.86 8.96 0.49
N VAL A 605 -30.97 8.56 -0.13
CA VAL A 605 -31.35 7.15 -0.32
C VAL A 605 -31.66 6.91 -1.80
N VAL A 606 -31.09 5.84 -2.35
CA VAL A 606 -31.40 5.32 -3.68
C VAL A 606 -31.87 3.88 -3.50
N SER A 607 -33.18 3.67 -3.62
CA SER A 607 -33.87 2.39 -3.39
C SER A 607 -34.33 1.75 -4.68
N GLU A 608 -34.78 0.47 -4.62
CA GLU A 608 -35.34 -0.29 -5.73
C GLU A 608 -34.39 -0.48 -6.92
N VAL A 609 -33.07 -0.50 -6.65
CA VAL A 609 -32.03 -0.61 -7.68
C VAL A 609 -31.65 -2.07 -7.90
N LEU A 610 -31.78 -2.54 -9.14
CA LEU A 610 -31.35 -3.88 -9.52
C LEU A 610 -29.81 -4.01 -9.48
N PRO A 611 -29.24 -5.20 -9.26
CA PRO A 611 -27.80 -5.40 -9.15
C PRO A 611 -27.01 -4.87 -10.36
N ASP A 612 -27.52 -5.06 -11.57
CA ASP A 612 -26.95 -4.58 -12.84
C ASP A 612 -27.02 -3.05 -13.00
N GLN A 613 -27.93 -2.38 -12.30
CA GLN A 613 -28.13 -0.93 -12.35
C GLN A 613 -27.30 -0.17 -11.31
N LYS A 614 -26.78 -0.83 -10.29
CA LYS A 614 -25.98 -0.17 -9.23
C LYS A 614 -24.78 0.58 -9.81
N ALA A 615 -24.10 0.03 -10.81
CA ALA A 615 -22.99 0.68 -11.50
C ALA A 615 -23.41 1.99 -12.18
N ASN A 616 -24.60 2.04 -12.79
CA ASN A 616 -25.10 3.26 -13.43
C ASN A 616 -25.38 4.36 -12.41
N VAL A 617 -25.92 4.01 -11.23
CA VAL A 617 -26.12 4.99 -10.14
C VAL A 617 -24.79 5.60 -9.70
N ILE A 618 -23.74 4.80 -9.57
CA ILE A 618 -22.40 5.30 -9.26
C ILE A 618 -21.90 6.28 -10.34
N LEU A 619 -22.05 5.94 -11.62
CA LEU A 619 -21.67 6.80 -12.74
C LEU A 619 -22.45 8.12 -12.74
N GLU A 620 -23.77 8.09 -12.51
CA GLU A 620 -24.59 9.31 -12.40
C GLU A 620 -24.16 10.22 -11.24
N LEU A 621 -23.77 9.64 -10.11
CA LEU A 621 -23.25 10.41 -8.97
C LEU A 621 -21.88 11.04 -9.32
N LYS A 622 -21.02 10.34 -10.06
CA LYS A 622 -19.73 10.89 -10.54
C LYS A 622 -19.92 12.04 -11.52
N GLU A 623 -20.90 11.94 -12.43
CA GLU A 623 -21.22 13.01 -13.38
C GLU A 623 -21.65 14.31 -12.69
N LYS A 624 -22.19 14.23 -11.47
CA LYS A 624 -22.53 15.40 -10.64
C LYS A 624 -21.30 16.06 -9.98
N GLY A 625 -20.09 15.54 -10.26
CA GLY A 625 -18.82 16.12 -9.83
C GLY A 625 -18.28 15.62 -8.49
N GLY A 626 -18.85 14.55 -7.91
CA GLY A 626 -18.36 13.94 -6.67
C GLY A 626 -17.21 12.95 -6.90
N GLN A 627 -16.31 12.83 -5.94
CA GLN A 627 -15.34 11.73 -5.85
C GLN A 627 -15.92 10.63 -4.95
N ILE A 628 -16.22 9.47 -5.53
CA ILE A 628 -17.11 8.48 -4.93
C ILE A 628 -16.35 7.24 -4.47
N ALA A 629 -16.52 6.89 -3.19
CA ALA A 629 -16.23 5.55 -2.71
C ALA A 629 -17.52 4.70 -2.68
N MET A 630 -17.46 3.48 -3.20
CA MET A 630 -18.51 2.48 -3.04
C MET A 630 -18.07 1.45 -2.01
N VAL A 631 -18.92 1.19 -1.01
CA VAL A 631 -18.69 0.17 0.04
C VAL A 631 -19.72 -0.94 -0.12
N GLY A 632 -19.25 -2.17 -0.32
CA GLY A 632 -20.10 -3.35 -0.56
C GLY A 632 -19.48 -4.65 -0.07
N ASP A 633 -20.17 -5.77 -0.23
CA ASP A 633 -19.69 -7.11 0.12
C ASP A 633 -18.82 -7.77 -0.99
N GLY A 634 -18.79 -7.19 -2.17
CA GLY A 634 -17.98 -7.60 -3.32
C GLY A 634 -18.56 -8.71 -4.19
N ILE A 635 -19.58 -9.41 -3.76
CA ILE A 635 -20.15 -10.51 -4.56
C ILE A 635 -21.17 -9.97 -5.58
N ASN A 636 -22.14 -9.20 -5.10
CA ASN A 636 -23.20 -8.60 -5.93
C ASN A 636 -22.86 -7.21 -6.43
N ASP A 637 -21.90 -6.54 -5.78
CA ASP A 637 -21.55 -5.14 -5.99
C ASP A 637 -20.29 -4.94 -6.83
N ALA A 638 -19.65 -6.03 -7.32
CA ALA A 638 -18.40 -5.96 -8.08
C ALA A 638 -18.43 -4.93 -9.23
N PRO A 639 -19.49 -4.83 -10.06
CA PRO A 639 -19.57 -3.80 -11.10
C PRO A 639 -19.64 -2.38 -10.53
N ALA A 640 -20.34 -2.16 -9.42
CA ALA A 640 -20.46 -0.86 -8.77
C ALA A 640 -19.16 -0.45 -8.09
N LEU A 641 -18.46 -1.39 -7.43
CA LEU A 641 -17.12 -1.19 -6.85
C LEU A 641 -16.11 -0.76 -7.92
N ALA A 642 -16.08 -1.48 -9.06
CA ALA A 642 -15.19 -1.18 -10.17
C ALA A 642 -15.49 0.16 -10.88
N SER A 643 -16.74 0.64 -10.85
CA SER A 643 -17.17 1.90 -11.47
C SER A 643 -16.93 3.12 -10.59
N SER A 644 -16.71 2.94 -9.29
CA SER A 644 -16.41 4.03 -8.34
C SER A 644 -14.97 4.54 -8.49
N ASP A 645 -14.63 5.66 -7.84
CA ASP A 645 -13.24 6.15 -7.79
C ASP A 645 -12.40 5.31 -6.84
N VAL A 646 -13.03 4.78 -5.78
CA VAL A 646 -12.44 3.83 -4.84
C VAL A 646 -13.50 2.78 -4.47
N GLY A 647 -13.31 1.55 -4.91
CA GLY A 647 -14.13 0.41 -4.48
C GLY A 647 -13.61 -0.15 -3.15
N ILE A 648 -14.49 -0.30 -2.16
CA ILE A 648 -14.14 -0.80 -0.82
C ILE A 648 -14.97 -2.04 -0.54
N SER A 649 -14.32 -3.18 -0.40
CA SER A 649 -15.00 -4.43 -0.05
C SER A 649 -14.91 -4.71 1.44
N MET A 650 -16.06 -5.06 2.02
CA MET A 650 -16.20 -5.56 3.38
C MET A 650 -16.35 -7.09 3.34
N SER A 651 -15.29 -7.81 3.05
CA SER A 651 -15.40 -9.26 2.97
C SER A 651 -14.22 -9.98 3.58
N SER A 652 -14.54 -10.90 4.44
CA SER A 652 -13.66 -11.96 4.88
C SER A 652 -13.53 -13.02 3.78
N GLY A 653 -12.62 -12.84 2.80
CA GLY A 653 -12.05 -13.97 2.09
C GLY A 653 -12.78 -14.55 0.88
N THR A 654 -13.61 -13.81 0.17
CA THR A 654 -14.01 -14.22 -1.17
C THR A 654 -13.04 -13.67 -2.21
N ASP A 655 -12.52 -14.54 -3.08
CA ASP A 655 -11.55 -14.15 -4.13
C ASP A 655 -12.11 -13.03 -5.04
N ILE A 656 -13.42 -13.03 -5.32
CA ILE A 656 -14.11 -12.02 -6.13
C ILE A 656 -14.08 -10.63 -5.48
N ALA A 657 -14.28 -10.56 -4.17
CA ALA A 657 -14.24 -9.29 -3.44
C ALA A 657 -12.84 -8.70 -3.43
N ILE A 658 -11.82 -9.54 -3.21
CA ILE A 658 -10.42 -9.16 -3.25
C ILE A 658 -10.04 -8.68 -4.66
N GLU A 659 -10.55 -9.30 -5.70
CA GLU A 659 -10.22 -8.96 -7.09
C GLU A 659 -10.87 -7.64 -7.55
N SER A 660 -12.10 -7.35 -7.11
CA SER A 660 -12.91 -6.23 -7.62
C SER A 660 -12.72 -4.92 -6.87
N ALA A 661 -12.31 -4.95 -5.59
CA ALA A 661 -12.19 -3.74 -4.77
C ALA A 661 -10.76 -3.16 -4.79
N ASP A 662 -10.64 -1.86 -4.58
CA ASP A 662 -9.37 -1.13 -4.41
C ASP A 662 -8.85 -1.21 -2.96
N ILE A 663 -9.78 -1.22 -2.00
CA ILE A 663 -9.51 -1.39 -0.57
C ILE A 663 -10.29 -2.62 -0.08
N VAL A 664 -9.62 -3.52 0.61
CA VAL A 664 -10.25 -4.69 1.23
C VAL A 664 -10.15 -4.57 2.75
N LEU A 665 -11.31 -4.61 3.41
CA LEU A 665 -11.43 -4.64 4.86
C LEU A 665 -11.61 -6.10 5.28
N MET A 666 -10.60 -6.68 5.91
CA MET A 666 -10.58 -8.10 6.28
C MET A 666 -11.55 -8.41 7.43
N LYS A 667 -11.87 -7.42 8.26
CA LYS A 667 -12.81 -7.56 9.37
C LYS A 667 -14.22 -7.20 8.94
N PRO A 668 -15.23 -7.80 9.57
CA PRO A 668 -16.63 -7.46 9.30
C PRO A 668 -17.04 -6.09 9.85
N GLU A 669 -16.19 -5.40 10.60
CA GLU A 669 -16.47 -4.15 11.29
C GLU A 669 -16.39 -2.95 10.35
N LEU A 670 -17.42 -2.08 10.37
CA LEU A 670 -17.47 -0.86 9.58
C LEU A 670 -16.48 0.21 10.08
N THR A 671 -16.06 0.14 11.34
CA THR A 671 -15.03 1.02 11.93
C THR A 671 -13.71 0.98 11.19
N ASP A 672 -13.36 -0.11 10.51
CA ASP A 672 -12.13 -0.21 9.73
C ASP A 672 -12.17 0.66 8.47
N LEU A 673 -13.36 0.96 7.93
CA LEU A 673 -13.52 1.99 6.90
C LEU A 673 -13.04 3.36 7.39
N LEU A 674 -13.43 3.76 8.60
CA LEU A 674 -12.99 5.02 9.20
C LEU A 674 -11.48 5.07 9.36
N LYS A 675 -10.87 3.95 9.80
CA LYS A 675 -9.41 3.84 9.91
C LYS A 675 -8.74 3.93 8.53
N ALA A 676 -9.29 3.29 7.50
CA ALA A 676 -8.78 3.35 6.13
C ALA A 676 -8.74 4.79 5.61
N MET A 677 -9.84 5.53 5.75
CA MET A 677 -9.94 6.94 5.34
C MET A 677 -8.99 7.83 6.15
N THR A 678 -8.83 7.56 7.45
CA THR A 678 -7.91 8.30 8.32
C THR A 678 -6.45 8.05 7.94
N ILE A 679 -6.05 6.81 7.71
CA ILE A 679 -4.69 6.45 7.25
C ILE A 679 -4.39 7.13 5.92
N SER A 680 -5.31 7.10 4.95
CA SER A 680 -5.15 7.79 3.67
C SER A 680 -4.90 9.29 3.88
N LYS A 681 -5.77 9.99 4.62
CA LYS A 681 -5.66 11.43 4.87
C LYS A 681 -4.34 11.80 5.54
N GLN A 682 -3.93 11.06 6.56
CA GLN A 682 -2.69 11.33 7.29
C GLN A 682 -1.45 11.01 6.44
N THR A 683 -1.51 9.99 5.60
CA THR A 683 -0.41 9.65 4.69
C THR A 683 -0.16 10.78 3.71
N ILE A 684 -1.21 11.29 3.06
CA ILE A 684 -1.08 12.40 2.12
C ILE A 684 -0.61 13.68 2.80
N GLN A 685 -1.08 13.94 4.03
CA GLN A 685 -0.56 15.08 4.81
C GLN A 685 0.94 14.95 5.07
N ILE A 686 1.42 13.81 5.52
CA ILE A 686 2.85 13.56 5.77
C ILE A 686 3.66 13.64 4.48
N ILE A 687 3.13 13.14 3.35
CA ILE A 687 3.78 13.31 2.05
C ILE A 687 3.93 14.79 1.70
N LYS A 688 2.88 15.59 1.86
CA LYS A 688 2.92 17.05 1.62
C LYS A 688 3.92 17.75 2.55
N GLU A 689 3.97 17.40 3.83
CA GLU A 689 4.95 17.90 4.79
C GLU A 689 6.39 17.54 4.36
N ASN A 690 6.62 16.29 3.99
CA ASN A 690 7.92 15.80 3.53
C ASN A 690 8.39 16.53 2.27
N LEU A 691 7.51 16.68 1.28
CA LEU A 691 7.81 17.40 0.05
C LEU A 691 8.10 18.88 0.31
N PHE A 692 7.29 19.53 1.16
CA PHE A 692 7.53 20.92 1.57
C PHE A 692 8.91 21.10 2.18
N TRP A 693 9.28 20.31 3.17
CA TRP A 693 10.58 20.41 3.83
C TRP A 693 11.75 20.08 2.89
N ALA A 694 11.60 19.04 2.04
CA ALA A 694 12.62 18.67 1.08
C ALA A 694 12.96 19.80 0.07
N PHE A 695 11.96 20.62 -0.31
CA PHE A 695 12.19 21.79 -1.16
C PHE A 695 12.61 23.02 -0.38
N PHE A 696 12.01 23.27 0.76
CA PHE A 696 12.21 24.49 1.54
C PHE A 696 13.68 24.68 1.92
N TYR A 697 14.35 23.63 2.37
CA TYR A 697 15.79 23.69 2.69
C TYR A 697 16.62 24.11 1.48
N ASN A 698 16.35 23.55 0.32
CA ASN A 698 17.10 23.85 -0.90
C ASN A 698 16.84 25.29 -1.38
N VAL A 699 15.58 25.70 -1.44
CA VAL A 699 15.18 27.05 -1.88
C VAL A 699 15.79 28.13 -0.98
N LEU A 700 15.83 27.90 0.33
CA LEU A 700 16.42 28.85 1.29
C LEU A 700 17.95 28.86 1.22
N ALA A 701 18.57 27.68 1.07
CA ALA A 701 20.02 27.55 1.18
C ALA A 701 20.77 27.86 -0.12
N ILE A 702 20.15 27.71 -1.29
CA ILE A 702 20.80 28.05 -2.58
C ILE A 702 21.23 29.54 -2.63
N PRO A 703 20.39 30.55 -2.33
CA PRO A 703 20.81 31.95 -2.30
C PRO A 703 21.97 32.21 -1.34
N VAL A 704 21.95 31.53 -0.18
CA VAL A 704 23.07 31.63 0.77
C VAL A 704 24.36 31.05 0.19
N ALA A 705 24.26 29.88 -0.46
CA ALA A 705 25.39 29.24 -1.14
C ALA A 705 25.91 30.06 -2.32
N MET A 706 25.03 30.77 -3.05
CA MET A 706 25.41 31.72 -4.10
C MET A 706 26.17 32.94 -3.60
N GLY A 707 26.27 33.11 -2.26
CA GLY A 707 26.98 34.23 -1.67
C GLY A 707 26.14 35.50 -1.54
N VAL A 708 24.80 35.43 -1.65
CA VAL A 708 23.94 36.62 -1.52
C VAL A 708 24.15 37.32 -0.18
N LEU A 709 24.25 36.57 0.92
CA LEU A 709 24.53 37.15 2.24
C LEU A 709 25.88 37.82 2.29
N HIS A 710 26.89 37.34 1.54
CA HIS A 710 28.22 37.91 1.51
C HIS A 710 28.25 39.28 0.84
N LEU A 711 27.36 39.59 -0.08
CA LEU A 711 27.20 40.93 -0.65
C LEU A 711 26.81 41.98 0.40
N PHE A 712 26.19 41.53 1.50
CA PHE A 712 25.83 42.40 2.65
C PHE A 712 26.73 42.21 3.85
N GLY A 713 27.96 41.64 3.66
CA GLY A 713 28.92 41.41 4.73
C GLY A 713 28.65 40.18 5.60
N GLY A 714 27.72 39.31 5.22
CA GLY A 714 27.42 38.08 5.93
C GLY A 714 28.38 36.92 5.60
N PRO A 715 28.26 35.78 6.29
CA PRO A 715 29.10 34.61 6.07
C PRO A 715 28.81 33.90 4.77
N LEU A 716 29.81 33.22 4.20
CA LEU A 716 29.64 32.27 3.10
C LEU A 716 29.23 30.89 3.63
N LEU A 717 28.40 30.18 2.90
CA LEU A 717 28.09 28.80 3.20
C LEU A 717 29.32 27.92 2.91
N ASN A 718 29.77 27.21 3.93
CA ASN A 718 30.85 26.24 3.78
C ASN A 718 30.27 24.97 3.10
N PRO A 719 30.92 24.45 2.02
CA PRO A 719 30.46 23.22 1.35
C PRO A 719 30.34 22.00 2.28
N MET A 720 31.12 21.91 3.35
CA MET A 720 31.01 20.86 4.36
C MET A 720 29.70 20.95 5.15
N LEU A 721 29.31 22.16 5.57
CA LEU A 721 28.02 22.39 6.24
C LEU A 721 26.82 22.12 5.29
N ALA A 722 27.00 22.46 4.02
CA ALA A 722 26.00 22.10 2.99
C ALA A 722 25.81 20.58 2.90
N GLY A 723 26.88 19.79 2.86
CA GLY A 723 26.82 18.33 2.85
C GLY A 723 26.16 17.73 4.10
N LEU A 724 26.47 18.29 5.27
CA LEU A 724 25.87 17.89 6.54
C LEU A 724 24.36 18.16 6.57
N ALA A 725 23.93 19.37 6.20
CA ALA A 725 22.52 19.76 6.14
C ALA A 725 21.73 18.84 5.19
N MET A 726 22.32 18.49 4.05
CA MET A 726 21.73 17.56 3.09
C MET A 726 21.53 16.14 3.66
N ALA A 727 22.52 15.60 4.39
CA ALA A 727 22.40 14.30 5.04
C ALA A 727 21.27 14.28 6.08
N PHE A 728 21.15 15.34 6.90
CA PHE A 728 20.07 15.48 7.88
C PHE A 728 18.69 15.65 7.24
N SER A 729 18.58 16.30 6.09
CA SER A 729 17.31 16.45 5.36
C SER A 729 16.69 15.09 5.04
N SER A 730 17.47 14.14 4.54
CA SER A 730 16.98 12.79 4.25
C SER A 730 16.51 12.05 5.50
N VAL A 731 17.23 12.17 6.61
CA VAL A 731 16.87 11.56 7.90
C VAL A 731 15.56 12.16 8.43
N SER A 732 15.37 13.48 8.33
CA SER A 732 14.16 14.15 8.82
C SER A 732 12.91 13.69 8.10
N VAL A 733 12.94 13.51 6.79
CA VAL A 733 11.84 13.00 5.96
C VAL A 733 11.45 11.58 6.37
N VAL A 734 12.44 10.71 6.61
CA VAL A 734 12.15 9.34 7.05
C VAL A 734 11.54 9.31 8.46
N LEU A 735 12.10 10.09 9.39
CA LEU A 735 11.56 10.18 10.76
C LEU A 735 10.12 10.72 10.75
N ASN A 736 9.81 11.70 9.90
CA ASN A 736 8.45 12.19 9.74
C ASN A 736 7.50 11.11 9.19
N ALA A 737 7.94 10.34 8.20
CA ALA A 737 7.15 9.22 7.66
C ALA A 737 6.89 8.13 8.72
N LEU A 738 7.85 7.84 9.60
CA LEU A 738 7.71 6.86 10.68
C LEU A 738 6.65 7.24 11.72
N ARG A 739 6.21 8.51 11.79
CA ARG A 739 5.08 8.94 12.64
C ARG A 739 3.80 8.17 12.30
N LEU A 740 3.63 7.72 11.04
CA LEU A 740 2.51 6.88 10.64
C LEU A 740 2.41 5.56 11.41
N LYS A 741 3.51 5.02 11.94
CA LYS A 741 3.49 3.79 12.77
C LYS A 741 2.80 3.99 14.12
N VAL A 742 2.84 5.21 14.66
CA VAL A 742 2.34 5.54 16.01
C VAL A 742 0.86 5.96 15.98
N LEU A 743 0.26 6.06 14.81
CA LEU A 743 -1.15 6.42 14.66
C LEU A 743 -2.04 5.31 15.26
N LYS A 744 -2.93 5.75 16.14
CA LYS A 744 -3.94 4.90 16.80
C LYS A 744 -5.16 4.73 15.90
#